data_d6e41d7424ea3fe1d16b1ce902cba4ab
#
_entry.id   d6e41d7424ea3fe1d16b1ce902cba4ab
#
_cell.length_a   1.000
_cell.length_b   1.000
_cell.length_c   1.000
_cell.angle_alpha   90.00
_cell.angle_beta   90.00
_cell.angle_gamma   90.00
#
_symmetry.space_group_name_H-M   'P 1'
#
loop_
_entity.id
_entity.type
_entity.pdbx_description
1 polymer ?
#
loop_
_entity_poly.entity_id
_entity_poly.type
_entity_poly.pdbx_seq_one_letter_code
_entity_poly.pdbx_strand_id
1 'polypeptide(L)'
;ARRREERLRDVPVSASVIDVNQLIERGDIVDPQAILNSVPGVKFLDTSSPSNSEITLRGSGQGRGTSTEAAVGLYRNNIYIGGGTIGGRSLSRLDLLDLEQLQVLRGPQGALYGRNAIGGAITVSSARPRWDNRGFVNVNYQFETELKQVQAAVNHAVSDQVAIRLTGEWFDQPKGFFFNASQRNFIDRQEGYALRGQIRFRQDDLDMNLLVEDGLYYLPALRSAFTVAAGSPGFPLGYFTPKFTSYANDGEPAKQRIQSVIGQLTWESDLGTLSGSTGFRRRITNTENDTDQFDPATLARERARGNATTITDPNTATNNNDDFEALYADFHFAGAQSGRFSWLIGFEAFYSDDQFTTVTGRTPTPANASQGNFLPGRGRYKSWAPYGSIGFKLTDSFSAEGELRYSNDEKERQNFGFTRPTNAPIPAQTSQDSDEFSNLDYALSLTYDLPFDWIVFGRLATGYRAGGFNASVGDPRAPRPVVPTYQPENGTSYEIGAKGDLGRNIFVTLAAYQTEVEDFQGQVDNGCAVTNPVCPVVSTSFISNVGKAEVWGLELTASGRWELLGGRLRADASLSRQGGKLKSTGRRIQQNPDWTRALEVNFRRPVVGDAEGFLNLSYSGQTGGFQEIDSALELDDRDLLDARVGVTFERVELSAYANNVTDESYVVFRSATQVRYSDPRRYGVQVRYRW
;
A
#
# COMPACT_ATOMS: atom_id res chain seq x y z
N ALA A 1 8.24 -7.62 -16.07
CA ALA A 1 8.54 -6.25 -15.64
C ALA A 1 8.40 -5.31 -16.84
N ARG A 2 8.49 -4.03 -16.71
CA ARG A 2 8.59 -3.03 -17.80
C ARG A 2 7.64 -3.26 -19.02
N ARG A 3 6.40 -3.68 -18.76
CA ARG A 3 5.40 -3.96 -19.82
C ARG A 3 5.76 -5.11 -20.78
N ARG A 4 6.74 -5.94 -20.44
CA ARG A 4 7.17 -7.15 -21.17
C ARG A 4 7.44 -8.30 -20.22
N GLU A 5 7.41 -9.54 -20.71
CA GLU A 5 7.96 -10.69 -20.00
C GLU A 5 9.48 -10.69 -20.10
N GLU A 6 10.15 -10.64 -18.96
CA GLU A 6 11.60 -10.57 -18.86
C GLU A 6 12.07 -11.41 -17.68
N ARG A 7 13.25 -12.00 -17.78
CA ARG A 7 13.88 -12.65 -16.64
C ARG A 7 14.34 -11.59 -15.66
N LEU A 8 14.19 -11.84 -14.35
CA LEU A 8 14.61 -10.89 -13.31
C LEU A 8 16.08 -10.46 -13.43
N ARG A 9 16.94 -11.38 -13.88
CA ARG A 9 18.35 -11.09 -14.14
C ARG A 9 18.54 -10.01 -15.21
N ASP A 10 17.79 -10.09 -16.30
CA ASP A 10 18.01 -9.28 -17.50
C ASP A 10 17.38 -7.86 -17.38
N VAL A 11 16.62 -7.60 -16.32
CA VAL A 11 15.96 -6.30 -16.10
C VAL A 11 16.90 -5.32 -15.41
N PRO A 12 17.33 -4.20 -16.03
CA PRO A 12 18.26 -3.22 -15.45
C PRO A 12 17.59 -2.28 -14.44
N VAL A 13 16.90 -2.84 -13.46
CA VAL A 13 16.29 -2.12 -12.34
C VAL A 13 16.24 -3.02 -11.12
N SER A 14 16.34 -2.44 -9.94
CA SER A 14 16.12 -3.17 -8.69
C SER A 14 14.66 -3.62 -8.58
N ALA A 15 14.44 -4.93 -8.62
CA ALA A 15 13.11 -5.52 -8.56
C ALA A 15 13.09 -6.70 -7.58
N SER A 16 11.94 -6.91 -6.94
CA SER A 16 11.63 -8.11 -6.17
C SER A 16 10.38 -8.76 -6.75
N VAL A 17 10.42 -10.07 -6.91
CA VAL A 17 9.31 -10.86 -7.42
C VAL A 17 8.97 -11.91 -6.37
N ILE A 18 7.73 -11.92 -5.92
CA ILE A 18 7.18 -12.88 -4.96
C ILE A 18 6.15 -13.71 -5.72
N ASP A 19 6.42 -14.99 -5.87
CA ASP A 19 5.49 -15.90 -6.53
C ASP A 19 4.41 -16.43 -5.56
N VAL A 20 3.35 -17.03 -6.11
CA VAL A 20 2.25 -17.55 -5.31
C VAL A 20 2.70 -18.64 -4.32
N ASN A 21 3.71 -19.44 -4.66
CA ASN A 21 4.17 -20.50 -3.76
C ASN A 21 4.82 -19.91 -2.51
N GLN A 22 5.61 -18.85 -2.67
CA GLN A 22 6.18 -18.12 -1.53
C GLN A 22 5.09 -17.55 -0.61
N LEU A 23 4.03 -16.99 -1.19
CA LEU A 23 2.90 -16.47 -0.42
C LEU A 23 2.16 -17.59 0.34
N ILE A 24 1.91 -18.71 -0.34
CA ILE A 24 1.27 -19.87 0.27
C ILE A 24 2.11 -20.44 1.41
N GLU A 25 3.41 -20.45 1.27
CA GLU A 25 4.35 -20.96 2.28
C GLU A 25 4.32 -20.11 3.56
N ARG A 26 4.03 -18.83 3.47
CA ARG A 26 3.88 -17.93 4.64
C ARG A 26 2.60 -18.15 5.44
N GLY A 27 1.55 -18.69 4.81
CA GLY A 27 0.27 -18.99 5.46
C GLY A 27 -0.74 -17.86 5.49
N ASP A 28 -0.36 -16.62 5.74
CA ASP A 28 -1.25 -15.46 5.67
C ASP A 28 -1.05 -14.72 4.34
N ILE A 29 -1.92 -15.04 3.38
CA ILE A 29 -1.80 -14.61 1.97
C ILE A 29 -2.45 -13.24 1.74
N VAL A 30 -3.18 -12.70 2.71
CA VAL A 30 -4.06 -11.55 2.49
C VAL A 30 -3.69 -10.31 3.31
N ASP A 31 -2.60 -10.38 4.05
CA ASP A 31 -2.03 -9.22 4.75
C ASP A 31 -0.94 -8.55 3.89
N PRO A 32 -1.21 -7.34 3.32
CA PRO A 32 -0.20 -6.61 2.55
C PRO A 32 1.08 -6.33 3.34
N GLN A 33 0.96 -6.10 4.64
CA GLN A 33 2.10 -5.79 5.50
C GLN A 33 3.04 -7.00 5.63
N ALA A 34 2.48 -8.18 5.89
CA ALA A 34 3.27 -9.42 6.01
C ALA A 34 4.02 -9.73 4.71
N ILE A 35 3.37 -9.52 3.56
CA ILE A 35 3.97 -9.76 2.24
C ILE A 35 5.10 -8.77 1.97
N LEU A 36 4.88 -7.48 2.21
CA LEU A 36 5.79 -6.41 1.81
C LEU A 36 6.97 -6.22 2.78
N ASN A 37 6.87 -6.66 4.03
CA ASN A 37 7.97 -6.56 5.02
C ASN A 37 9.25 -7.30 4.60
N SER A 38 9.16 -8.25 3.67
CA SER A 38 10.34 -8.98 3.15
C SER A 38 11.05 -8.25 2.00
N VAL A 39 10.48 -7.17 1.47
CA VAL A 39 11.04 -6.44 0.34
C VAL A 39 11.92 -5.30 0.85
N PRO A 40 13.20 -5.22 0.39
CA PRO A 40 14.10 -4.15 0.82
C PRO A 40 13.54 -2.76 0.51
N GLY A 41 13.70 -1.82 1.43
CA GLY A 41 13.29 -0.42 1.24
C GLY A 41 11.80 -0.17 1.21
N VAL A 42 10.96 -1.21 1.37
CA VAL A 42 9.50 -1.07 1.52
C VAL A 42 9.16 -0.91 3.00
N LYS A 43 8.25 0.00 3.29
CA LYS A 43 7.58 0.09 4.57
C LYS A 43 6.07 0.18 4.34
N PHE A 44 5.34 -0.63 5.06
CA PHE A 44 3.90 -0.51 5.18
C PHE A 44 3.57 0.39 6.37
N LEU A 45 2.98 1.53 6.09
CA LEU A 45 2.50 2.44 7.11
C LEU A 45 1.07 2.06 7.47
N ASP A 46 0.93 1.31 8.53
CA ASP A 46 -0.36 0.98 9.10
C ASP A 46 -0.78 2.12 10.03
N THR A 47 -1.65 2.96 9.55
CA THR A 47 -2.24 4.03 10.36
C THR A 47 -3.27 3.46 11.33
N SER A 48 -3.94 4.33 12.08
CA SER A 48 -4.98 3.93 13.02
C SER A 48 -6.14 3.14 12.39
N SER A 49 -6.33 3.24 11.08
CA SER A 49 -7.34 2.48 10.32
C SER A 49 -6.73 1.85 9.07
N PRO A 50 -7.01 0.58 8.74
CA PRO A 50 -6.55 -0.07 7.51
C PRO A 50 -6.96 0.67 6.23
N SER A 51 -8.09 1.37 6.24
CA SER A 51 -8.55 2.17 5.11
C SER A 51 -7.65 3.36 4.79
N ASN A 52 -6.78 3.77 5.73
CA ASN A 52 -5.83 4.86 5.57
C ASN A 52 -4.37 4.39 5.51
N SER A 53 -4.14 3.09 5.33
CA SER A 53 -2.79 2.53 5.21
C SER A 53 -2.09 3.02 3.94
N GLU A 54 -0.78 3.15 4.00
CA GLU A 54 0.05 3.61 2.88
C GLU A 54 1.29 2.72 2.72
N ILE A 55 1.73 2.52 1.48
CA ILE A 55 2.98 1.86 1.16
C ILE A 55 4.00 2.93 0.81
N THR A 56 5.14 2.91 1.51
CA THR A 56 6.29 3.76 1.19
C THR A 56 7.45 2.92 0.66
N LEU A 57 8.22 3.48 -0.25
CA LEU A 57 9.31 2.79 -0.91
C LEU A 57 10.50 3.74 -1.08
N ARG A 58 11.69 3.36 -0.55
CA ARG A 58 12.91 4.18 -0.57
C ARG A 58 12.69 5.60 -0.03
N GLY A 59 11.92 5.74 1.05
CA GLY A 59 11.62 7.05 1.65
C GLY A 59 10.64 7.93 0.86
N SER A 60 10.10 7.44 -0.27
CA SER A 60 9.03 8.11 -0.99
C SER A 60 7.69 7.66 -0.44
N GLY A 61 6.81 8.61 -0.19
CA GLY A 61 5.55 8.42 0.52
C GLY A 61 5.61 9.14 1.86
N GLN A 62 4.52 9.81 2.18
CA GLN A 62 4.52 10.65 3.37
C GLN A 62 3.31 10.33 4.19
N GLY A 63 3.29 9.38 4.99
CA GLY A 63 2.13 9.10 5.80
C GLY A 63 1.26 10.33 6.06
N ARG A 64 -0.02 10.23 5.70
CA ARG A 64 -1.11 11.05 6.21
C ARG A 64 -1.55 12.34 5.58
N GLY A 65 -1.24 12.65 4.40
CA GLY A 65 -2.11 13.63 3.75
C GLY A 65 -3.30 12.92 3.09
N THR A 66 -4.52 13.06 3.54
CA THR A 66 -5.71 12.57 2.80
C THR A 66 -5.87 13.28 1.45
N SER A 67 -5.15 14.37 1.24
CA SER A 67 -5.20 15.19 0.02
C SER A 67 -4.10 14.88 -0.98
N THR A 68 -3.11 14.03 -0.65
CA THR A 68 -2.01 13.70 -1.56
C THR A 68 -2.23 12.39 -2.28
N GLU A 69 -1.72 12.31 -3.50
CA GLU A 69 -1.61 11.05 -4.23
C GLU A 69 -0.59 10.11 -3.57
N ALA A 70 -0.70 8.81 -3.84
CA ALA A 70 0.34 7.86 -3.44
C ALA A 70 1.67 8.19 -4.13
N ALA A 71 2.80 7.89 -3.47
CA ALA A 71 4.13 8.03 -4.08
C ALA A 71 4.62 6.72 -4.71
N VAL A 72 3.89 5.63 -4.51
CA VAL A 72 4.14 4.31 -5.09
C VAL A 72 2.96 3.94 -5.98
N GLY A 73 3.23 3.66 -7.25
CA GLY A 73 2.22 3.24 -8.21
C GLY A 73 1.68 1.85 -7.87
N LEU A 74 0.37 1.71 -7.72
CA LEU A 74 -0.28 0.44 -7.42
C LEU A 74 -1.03 -0.06 -8.65
N TYR A 75 -0.63 -1.21 -9.15
CA TYR A 75 -1.22 -1.82 -10.36
C TYR A 75 -1.70 -3.23 -10.07
N ARG A 76 -2.84 -3.58 -10.63
CA ARG A 76 -3.35 -4.92 -10.60
C ARG A 76 -3.82 -5.35 -11.99
N ASN A 77 -3.33 -6.50 -12.47
CA ASN A 77 -3.61 -6.97 -13.83
C ASN A 77 -3.37 -5.85 -14.88
N ASN A 78 -2.32 -5.08 -14.69
CA ASN A 78 -1.90 -3.92 -15.49
C ASN A 78 -2.81 -2.70 -15.45
N ILE A 79 -3.87 -2.64 -14.62
CA ILE A 79 -4.63 -1.42 -14.39
C ILE A 79 -4.16 -0.72 -13.13
N TYR A 80 -4.16 0.61 -13.14
CA TYR A 80 -3.89 1.42 -11.95
C TYR A 80 -5.07 1.34 -10.98
N ILE A 81 -4.80 1.02 -9.70
CA ILE A 81 -5.83 0.82 -8.66
C ILE A 81 -5.75 1.85 -7.53
N GLY A 82 -4.80 2.76 -7.59
CA GLY A 82 -4.66 3.85 -6.63
C GLY A 82 -5.66 4.99 -6.86
N GLY A 83 -5.67 5.94 -5.96
CA GLY A 83 -6.50 7.14 -6.02
C GLY A 83 -7.70 7.14 -5.07
N GLY A 84 -8.36 8.29 -4.99
CA GLY A 84 -9.45 8.57 -4.05
C GLY A 84 -8.96 9.14 -2.71
N THR A 85 -9.90 9.68 -1.94
CA THR A 85 -9.61 10.35 -0.67
C THR A 85 -9.27 9.34 0.42
N ILE A 86 -9.94 8.18 0.44
CA ILE A 86 -9.73 7.13 1.44
C ILE A 86 -9.44 5.79 0.75
N GLY A 87 -8.41 5.07 1.22
CA GLY A 87 -8.14 3.68 0.83
C GLY A 87 -7.42 3.46 -0.50
N GLY A 88 -6.91 4.50 -1.13
CA GLY A 88 -6.25 4.40 -2.45
C GLY A 88 -4.72 4.32 -2.43
N ARG A 89 -4.09 4.10 -1.28
CA ARG A 89 -2.61 4.14 -1.11
C ARG A 89 -2.02 2.80 -0.71
N SER A 90 -2.84 1.78 -0.61
CA SER A 90 -2.44 0.42 -0.23
C SER A 90 -3.24 -0.61 -1.03
N LEU A 91 -2.78 -1.86 -0.95
CA LEU A 91 -3.49 -3.00 -1.50
C LEU A 91 -4.63 -3.41 -0.56
N SER A 92 -5.78 -3.76 -1.10
CA SER A 92 -6.89 -4.36 -0.36
C SER A 92 -6.77 -5.88 -0.33
N ARG A 93 -7.56 -6.55 0.53
CA ARG A 93 -7.66 -8.02 0.52
C ARG A 93 -8.09 -8.57 -0.85
N LEU A 94 -9.03 -7.89 -1.53
CA LEU A 94 -9.45 -8.28 -2.89
C LEU A 94 -8.29 -8.26 -3.89
N ASP A 95 -7.38 -7.31 -3.75
CA ASP A 95 -6.21 -7.22 -4.64
C ASP A 95 -5.25 -8.40 -4.44
N LEU A 96 -5.22 -8.98 -3.24
CA LEU A 96 -4.37 -10.12 -2.86
C LEU A 96 -5.08 -11.48 -3.01
N LEU A 97 -6.35 -11.52 -3.37
CA LEU A 97 -7.09 -12.77 -3.54
C LEU A 97 -6.54 -13.56 -4.73
N ASP A 98 -6.16 -14.82 -4.52
CA ASP A 98 -5.75 -15.77 -5.55
C ASP A 98 -4.71 -15.18 -6.53
N LEU A 99 -3.57 -14.80 -5.97
CA LEU A 99 -2.46 -14.22 -6.72
C LEU A 99 -1.72 -15.27 -7.55
N GLU A 100 -1.21 -14.84 -8.69
CA GLU A 100 -0.15 -15.54 -9.41
C GLU A 100 1.23 -14.97 -9.04
N GLN A 101 1.34 -13.64 -8.95
CA GLN A 101 2.61 -12.97 -8.72
C GLN A 101 2.40 -11.57 -8.13
N LEU A 102 3.33 -11.14 -7.28
CA LEU A 102 3.50 -9.76 -6.86
C LEU A 102 4.92 -9.30 -7.22
N GLN A 103 5.03 -8.13 -7.85
CA GLN A 103 6.32 -7.53 -8.22
C GLN A 103 6.44 -6.15 -7.58
N VAL A 104 7.63 -5.84 -7.08
CA VAL A 104 7.99 -4.52 -6.57
C VAL A 104 9.17 -4.00 -7.38
N LEU A 105 8.95 -2.96 -8.16
CA LEU A 105 9.96 -2.21 -8.89
C LEU A 105 10.37 -1.01 -8.04
N ARG A 106 11.64 -0.93 -7.68
CA ARG A 106 12.15 0.07 -6.75
C ARG A 106 12.80 1.23 -7.49
N GLY A 107 12.63 2.45 -6.94
CA GLY A 107 13.05 3.70 -7.59
C GLY A 107 12.07 4.17 -8.67
N PRO A 108 12.25 5.38 -9.20
CA PRO A 108 11.29 5.99 -10.11
C PRO A 108 10.99 5.14 -11.34
N GLN A 109 9.69 5.00 -11.64
CA GLN A 109 9.14 4.23 -12.76
C GLN A 109 8.24 5.11 -13.66
N GLY A 110 8.44 6.43 -13.66
CA GLY A 110 7.58 7.37 -14.37
C GLY A 110 7.45 7.07 -15.85
N ALA A 111 8.53 6.71 -16.53
CA ALA A 111 8.55 6.51 -17.98
C ALA A 111 7.64 5.38 -18.49
N LEU A 112 7.44 4.29 -17.76
CA LEU A 112 6.59 3.17 -18.20
C LEU A 112 5.32 2.99 -17.37
N TYR A 113 5.34 3.39 -16.10
CA TYR A 113 4.19 3.26 -15.19
C TYR A 113 3.46 4.59 -14.97
N GLY A 114 4.13 5.72 -15.26
CA GLY A 114 3.52 7.04 -15.22
C GLY A 114 3.42 7.63 -13.83
N ARG A 115 2.30 8.30 -13.60
CA ARG A 115 2.07 9.07 -12.38
C ARG A 115 2.20 8.26 -11.10
N ASN A 116 2.55 8.96 -10.03
CA ASN A 116 2.56 8.39 -8.69
C ASN A 116 3.51 7.19 -8.53
N ALA A 117 4.53 7.12 -9.40
CA ALA A 117 5.55 6.09 -9.37
C ALA A 117 6.95 6.66 -9.08
N ILE A 118 7.03 7.73 -8.28
CA ILE A 118 8.29 8.37 -7.89
C ILE A 118 9.13 7.48 -6.98
N GLY A 119 8.51 6.74 -6.06
CA GLY A 119 9.20 5.76 -5.20
C GLY A 119 9.37 4.40 -5.86
N GLY A 120 8.51 4.08 -6.81
CA GLY A 120 8.47 2.80 -7.50
C GLY A 120 7.08 2.36 -7.90
N ALA A 121 6.94 1.11 -8.30
CA ALA A 121 5.66 0.51 -8.64
C ALA A 121 5.51 -0.88 -8.03
N ILE A 122 4.31 -1.19 -7.55
CA ILE A 122 3.89 -2.51 -7.11
C ILE A 122 2.86 -3.02 -8.09
N THR A 123 3.13 -4.17 -8.67
CA THR A 123 2.23 -4.81 -9.62
C THR A 123 1.79 -6.16 -9.09
N VAL A 124 0.49 -6.39 -9.11
CA VAL A 124 -0.15 -7.61 -8.63
C VAL A 124 -0.85 -8.29 -9.79
N SER A 125 -0.55 -9.56 -10.02
CA SER A 125 -1.20 -10.39 -11.04
C SER A 125 -2.06 -11.45 -10.38
N SER A 126 -3.34 -11.51 -10.76
CA SER A 126 -4.26 -12.56 -10.32
C SER A 126 -4.03 -13.84 -11.12
N ALA A 127 -4.23 -15.00 -10.52
CA ALA A 127 -4.19 -16.27 -11.22
C ALA A 127 -5.26 -16.31 -12.32
N ARG A 128 -4.83 -16.60 -13.56
CA ARG A 128 -5.72 -16.64 -14.74
C ARG A 128 -6.33 -18.04 -14.92
N PRO A 129 -7.49 -18.14 -15.58
CA PRO A 129 -8.02 -19.42 -16.04
C PRO A 129 -7.00 -20.18 -16.89
N ARG A 130 -6.91 -21.50 -16.67
CA ARG A 130 -6.02 -22.44 -17.37
C ARG A 130 -6.84 -23.55 -18.01
N TRP A 131 -6.31 -24.21 -19.04
CA TRP A 131 -6.99 -25.28 -19.78
C TRP A 131 -6.80 -26.65 -19.09
N ASP A 132 -7.06 -26.67 -17.79
CA ASP A 132 -7.06 -27.88 -16.96
C ASP A 132 -8.11 -27.75 -15.84
N ASN A 133 -8.42 -28.88 -15.22
CA ASN A 133 -9.36 -28.92 -14.10
C ASN A 133 -8.56 -29.03 -12.81
N ARG A 134 -8.53 -27.96 -12.05
CA ARG A 134 -7.84 -27.87 -10.77
C ARG A 134 -8.56 -26.93 -9.81
N GLY A 135 -8.28 -27.09 -8.56
CA GLY A 135 -8.82 -26.19 -7.56
C GLY A 135 -8.14 -26.35 -6.22
N PHE A 136 -8.55 -25.52 -5.29
CA PHE A 136 -8.17 -25.67 -3.90
C PHE A 136 -9.27 -25.14 -2.98
N VAL A 137 -9.27 -25.67 -1.76
CA VAL A 137 -9.96 -25.08 -0.60
C VAL A 137 -8.94 -24.96 0.51
N ASN A 138 -8.88 -23.80 1.13
CA ASN A 138 -8.02 -23.48 2.26
C ASN A 138 -8.89 -23.01 3.42
N VAL A 139 -8.76 -23.65 4.58
CA VAL A 139 -9.45 -23.31 5.82
C VAL A 139 -8.40 -22.93 6.85
N ASN A 140 -8.54 -21.74 7.43
CA ASN A 140 -7.64 -21.21 8.45
C ASN A 140 -8.42 -20.88 9.72
N TYR A 141 -7.86 -21.22 10.88
CA TYR A 141 -8.34 -20.85 12.19
C TYR A 141 -7.22 -20.30 13.05
N GLN A 142 -7.41 -19.10 13.61
CA GLN A 142 -6.47 -18.45 14.52
C GLN A 142 -7.08 -18.39 15.93
N PHE A 143 -6.34 -18.81 16.94
CA PHE A 143 -6.88 -19.06 18.27
C PHE A 143 -7.18 -17.78 19.07
N GLU A 144 -6.28 -16.79 19.05
CA GLU A 144 -6.37 -15.58 19.88
C GLU A 144 -7.53 -14.67 19.45
N THR A 145 -7.71 -14.54 18.15
CA THR A 145 -8.73 -13.65 17.56
C THR A 145 -9.98 -14.40 17.13
N GLU A 146 -10.00 -15.73 17.25
CA GLU A 146 -11.05 -16.63 16.76
C GLU A 146 -11.34 -16.43 15.26
N LEU A 147 -10.30 -16.00 14.50
CA LEU A 147 -10.43 -15.84 13.05
C LEU A 147 -10.77 -17.17 12.40
N LYS A 148 -11.85 -17.18 11.63
CA LYS A 148 -12.24 -18.24 10.71
C LYS A 148 -12.12 -17.69 9.30
N GLN A 149 -11.39 -18.38 8.44
CA GLN A 149 -11.20 -17.96 7.06
C GLN A 149 -11.31 -19.18 6.14
N VAL A 150 -12.04 -19.00 5.05
CA VAL A 150 -12.14 -20.00 3.98
C VAL A 150 -11.82 -19.30 2.67
N GLN A 151 -10.87 -19.86 1.93
CA GLN A 151 -10.59 -19.47 0.55
C GLN A 151 -10.75 -20.69 -0.36
N ALA A 152 -11.34 -20.48 -1.52
CA ALA A 152 -11.48 -21.54 -2.51
C ALA A 152 -11.32 -20.98 -3.93
N ALA A 153 -10.75 -21.80 -4.81
CA ALA A 153 -10.72 -21.53 -6.23
C ALA A 153 -10.99 -22.81 -7.03
N VAL A 154 -11.79 -22.68 -8.09
CA VAL A 154 -12.09 -23.75 -9.05
C VAL A 154 -11.74 -23.24 -10.43
N ASN A 155 -10.91 -23.97 -11.14
CA ASN A 155 -10.56 -23.75 -12.54
C ASN A 155 -11.11 -24.89 -13.39
N HIS A 156 -11.77 -24.55 -14.49
CA HIS A 156 -12.36 -25.53 -15.40
C HIS A 156 -12.09 -25.16 -16.86
N ALA A 157 -11.60 -26.12 -17.62
CA ALA A 157 -11.49 -26.03 -19.07
C ALA A 157 -12.85 -26.36 -19.70
N VAL A 158 -13.53 -25.34 -20.21
CA VAL A 158 -14.84 -25.50 -20.87
C VAL A 158 -14.67 -26.10 -22.28
N SER A 159 -13.61 -25.68 -22.97
CA SER A 159 -13.16 -26.19 -24.26
C SER A 159 -11.66 -25.92 -24.44
N ASP A 160 -11.11 -26.30 -25.59
CA ASP A 160 -9.71 -26.00 -25.94
C ASP A 160 -9.45 -24.49 -26.07
N GLN A 161 -10.50 -23.71 -26.26
CA GLN A 161 -10.39 -22.25 -26.41
C GLN A 161 -10.89 -21.45 -25.21
N VAL A 162 -11.72 -22.05 -24.33
CA VAL A 162 -12.38 -21.35 -23.23
C VAL A 162 -12.08 -22.02 -21.91
N ALA A 163 -11.57 -21.24 -20.96
CA ALA A 163 -11.39 -21.65 -19.59
C ALA A 163 -12.05 -20.65 -18.63
N ILE A 164 -12.56 -21.13 -17.51
CA ILE A 164 -13.16 -20.31 -16.45
C ILE A 164 -12.45 -20.55 -15.12
N ARG A 165 -12.43 -19.51 -14.27
CA ARG A 165 -11.96 -19.62 -12.89
C ARG A 165 -12.90 -18.85 -11.97
N LEU A 166 -13.35 -19.53 -10.91
CA LEU A 166 -14.12 -18.93 -9.84
C LEU A 166 -13.30 -18.96 -8.58
N THR A 167 -13.24 -17.84 -7.87
CA THR A 167 -12.48 -17.71 -6.63
C THR A 167 -13.32 -17.00 -5.60
N GLY A 168 -13.27 -17.45 -4.35
CA GLY A 168 -13.95 -16.82 -3.23
C GLY A 168 -13.12 -16.86 -1.95
N GLU A 169 -13.33 -15.86 -1.12
CA GLU A 169 -12.88 -15.77 0.27
C GLU A 169 -14.04 -15.38 1.17
N TRP A 170 -14.10 -15.95 2.33
CA TRP A 170 -14.92 -15.49 3.45
C TRP A 170 -14.09 -15.56 4.73
N PHE A 171 -14.24 -14.56 5.60
CA PHE A 171 -13.61 -14.54 6.91
C PHE A 171 -14.47 -13.84 7.95
N ASP A 172 -14.31 -14.27 9.21
CA ASP A 172 -14.93 -13.72 10.40
C ASP A 172 -13.93 -13.76 11.55
N GLN A 173 -13.59 -12.60 12.09
CA GLN A 173 -12.73 -12.40 13.25
C GLN A 173 -13.49 -11.62 14.30
N PRO A 174 -14.24 -12.30 15.20
CA PRO A 174 -15.09 -11.65 16.20
C PRO A 174 -14.29 -11.00 17.33
N LYS A 175 -13.05 -11.45 17.57
CA LYS A 175 -12.16 -10.92 18.59
C LYS A 175 -10.94 -10.25 18.00
N GLY A 176 -10.33 -9.40 18.79
CA GLY A 176 -9.05 -8.77 18.50
C GLY A 176 -8.25 -8.57 19.80
N PHE A 177 -7.35 -7.63 19.78
CA PHE A 177 -6.53 -7.26 20.94
C PHE A 177 -6.99 -5.94 21.59
N PHE A 178 -7.56 -5.03 20.79
CA PHE A 178 -8.06 -3.75 21.27
C PHE A 178 -9.48 -3.86 21.82
N PHE A 179 -9.60 -3.84 23.14
CA PHE A 179 -10.87 -3.89 23.82
C PHE A 179 -11.42 -2.50 24.12
N ASN A 180 -12.63 -2.23 23.69
CA ASN A 180 -13.38 -1.04 24.05
C ASN A 180 -14.15 -1.27 25.35
N ALA A 181 -13.72 -0.63 26.43
CA ALA A 181 -14.31 -0.80 27.74
C ALA A 181 -15.71 -0.15 27.86
N SER A 182 -16.00 0.88 27.08
CA SER A 182 -17.28 1.57 27.05
C SER A 182 -18.35 0.76 26.32
N GLN A 183 -18.01 0.25 25.14
CA GLN A 183 -18.90 -0.54 24.28
C GLN A 183 -18.88 -2.05 24.61
N ARG A 184 -17.90 -2.51 25.41
CA ARG A 184 -17.67 -3.91 25.79
C ARG A 184 -17.48 -4.85 24.59
N ASN A 185 -16.76 -4.39 23.58
CA ASN A 185 -16.44 -5.16 22.37
C ASN A 185 -14.99 -4.95 21.96
N PHE A 186 -14.53 -5.75 20.96
CA PHE A 186 -13.25 -5.53 20.31
C PHE A 186 -13.41 -4.59 19.12
N ILE A 187 -12.65 -3.50 19.08
CA ILE A 187 -12.71 -2.51 17.99
C ILE A 187 -11.91 -2.93 16.76
N ASP A 188 -11.07 -3.93 16.90
CA ASP A 188 -10.24 -4.53 15.82
C ASP A 188 -10.83 -5.85 15.31
N ARG A 189 -12.11 -6.12 15.58
CA ARG A 189 -12.89 -7.15 14.89
C ARG A 189 -12.99 -6.85 13.39
N GLN A 190 -13.03 -7.89 12.58
CA GLN A 190 -13.19 -7.75 11.14
C GLN A 190 -13.93 -8.93 10.54
N GLU A 191 -14.68 -8.68 9.49
CA GLU A 191 -15.37 -9.71 8.73
C GLU A 191 -15.53 -9.30 7.26
N GLY A 192 -15.78 -10.25 6.39
CA GLY A 192 -16.02 -9.91 5.01
C GLY A 192 -15.96 -11.09 4.05
N TYR A 193 -16.14 -10.76 2.78
CA TYR A 193 -15.99 -11.70 1.67
C TYR A 193 -15.40 -11.03 0.44
N ALA A 194 -14.85 -11.84 -0.43
CA ALA A 194 -14.46 -11.48 -1.78
C ALA A 194 -14.84 -12.59 -2.75
N LEU A 195 -15.35 -12.21 -3.92
CA LEU A 195 -15.71 -13.12 -5.01
C LEU A 195 -15.08 -12.62 -6.30
N ARG A 196 -14.60 -13.53 -7.14
CA ARG A 196 -14.05 -13.26 -8.46
C ARG A 196 -14.46 -14.34 -9.45
N GLY A 197 -15.03 -13.92 -10.57
CA GLY A 197 -15.26 -14.76 -11.74
C GLY A 197 -14.35 -14.31 -12.88
N GLN A 198 -13.77 -15.28 -13.59
CA GLN A 198 -12.94 -15.02 -14.77
C GLN A 198 -13.32 -15.94 -15.89
N ILE A 199 -13.30 -15.42 -17.12
CA ILE A 199 -13.38 -16.19 -18.37
C ILE A 199 -12.20 -15.80 -19.25
N ARG A 200 -11.47 -16.78 -19.73
CA ARG A 200 -10.35 -16.62 -20.66
C ARG A 200 -10.66 -17.31 -21.95
N PHE A 201 -10.47 -16.59 -23.03
CA PHE A 201 -10.59 -17.10 -24.39
C PHE A 201 -9.23 -17.03 -25.07
N ARG A 202 -8.83 -18.12 -25.73
CA ARG A 202 -7.61 -18.17 -26.52
C ARG A 202 -7.90 -18.89 -27.84
N GLN A 203 -7.55 -18.25 -28.93
CA GLN A 203 -7.61 -18.81 -30.25
C GLN A 203 -6.43 -18.29 -31.07
N ASP A 204 -5.65 -19.19 -31.64
CA ASP A 204 -4.42 -18.87 -32.37
C ASP A 204 -3.53 -17.90 -31.58
N ASP A 205 -3.28 -16.73 -32.11
CA ASP A 205 -2.43 -15.68 -31.54
C ASP A 205 -3.16 -14.71 -30.61
N LEU A 206 -4.48 -14.92 -30.39
CA LEU A 206 -5.33 -14.06 -29.57
C LEU A 206 -5.59 -14.69 -28.20
N ASP A 207 -5.28 -13.96 -27.12
CA ASP A 207 -5.57 -14.31 -25.73
C ASP A 207 -6.34 -13.17 -25.06
N MET A 208 -7.53 -13.42 -24.58
CA MET A 208 -8.37 -12.46 -23.87
C MET A 208 -8.78 -13.01 -22.52
N ASN A 209 -8.81 -12.17 -21.50
CA ASN A 209 -9.29 -12.50 -20.17
C ASN A 209 -10.22 -11.41 -19.66
N LEU A 210 -11.42 -11.77 -19.25
CA LEU A 210 -12.38 -10.89 -18.57
C LEU A 210 -12.50 -11.34 -17.11
N LEU A 211 -12.40 -10.40 -16.20
CA LEU A 211 -12.48 -10.59 -14.75
C LEU A 211 -13.56 -9.66 -14.18
N VAL A 212 -14.44 -10.21 -13.35
CA VAL A 212 -15.45 -9.47 -12.59
C VAL A 212 -15.34 -9.85 -11.12
N GLU A 213 -15.43 -8.87 -10.23
CA GLU A 213 -15.28 -9.12 -8.81
C GLU A 213 -16.07 -8.17 -7.93
N ASP A 214 -16.39 -8.66 -6.73
CA ASP A 214 -17.01 -7.92 -5.63
C ASP A 214 -16.42 -8.36 -4.30
N GLY A 215 -16.07 -7.38 -3.47
CA GLY A 215 -15.62 -7.61 -2.09
C GLY A 215 -16.29 -6.64 -1.14
N LEU A 216 -16.71 -7.15 0.01
CA LEU A 216 -17.29 -6.37 1.10
C LEU A 216 -16.56 -6.71 2.39
N TYR A 217 -16.06 -5.68 3.06
CA TYR A 217 -15.25 -5.80 4.26
C TYR A 217 -15.76 -4.85 5.34
N TYR A 218 -15.82 -5.37 6.56
CA TYR A 218 -15.89 -4.59 7.78
C TYR A 218 -14.51 -4.63 8.43
N LEU A 219 -13.81 -3.51 8.37
CA LEU A 219 -12.41 -3.38 8.79
C LEU A 219 -12.37 -2.77 10.20
N PRO A 220 -11.27 -2.98 10.94
CA PRO A 220 -11.11 -2.36 12.24
C PRO A 220 -11.34 -0.86 12.22
N ALA A 221 -12.03 -0.38 13.24
CA ALA A 221 -12.12 1.04 13.55
C ALA A 221 -10.75 1.59 14.03
N LEU A 222 -10.71 2.77 14.60
CA LEU A 222 -9.50 3.40 15.10
C LEU A 222 -8.85 2.57 16.23
N ARG A 223 -7.78 1.83 15.90
CA ARG A 223 -7.06 0.91 16.80
C ARG A 223 -5.90 1.61 17.52
N SER A 224 -6.18 2.63 18.30
CA SER A 224 -5.13 3.38 18.99
C SER A 224 -5.48 3.58 20.45
N ALA A 225 -4.48 3.44 21.32
CA ALA A 225 -4.56 3.96 22.68
C ALA A 225 -4.51 5.49 22.62
N PHE A 226 -5.33 6.14 23.41
CA PHE A 226 -5.30 7.60 23.52
C PHE A 226 -4.21 8.02 24.51
N THR A 227 -3.39 8.99 24.12
CA THR A 227 -2.27 9.47 24.93
C THR A 227 -2.14 10.97 24.78
N VAL A 228 -1.99 11.68 25.90
CA VAL A 228 -1.74 13.13 25.93
C VAL A 228 -0.65 13.41 26.95
N ALA A 229 0.41 14.09 26.54
CA ALA A 229 1.50 14.44 27.44
C ALA A 229 1.05 15.40 28.54
N ALA A 230 1.67 15.28 29.73
CA ALA A 230 1.45 16.23 30.81
C ALA A 230 1.83 17.66 30.39
N GLY A 231 1.02 18.63 30.79
CA GLY A 231 1.18 20.03 30.40
C GLY A 231 0.56 20.41 29.05
N SER A 232 -0.03 19.45 28.33
CA SER A 232 -0.79 19.74 27.12
C SER A 232 -2.06 20.55 27.43
N PRO A 233 -2.56 21.41 26.50
CA PRO A 233 -3.80 22.15 26.71
C PRO A 233 -4.97 21.27 27.14
N GLY A 234 -5.55 21.56 28.29
CA GLY A 234 -6.63 20.76 28.88
C GLY A 234 -6.20 19.47 29.60
N PHE A 235 -4.93 19.11 29.56
CA PHE A 235 -4.38 17.90 30.19
C PHE A 235 -3.13 18.19 31.05
N PRO A 236 -3.25 18.97 32.13
CA PRO A 236 -2.08 19.34 32.97
C PRO A 236 -1.36 18.13 33.57
N LEU A 237 -2.08 17.04 33.86
CA LEU A 237 -1.51 15.82 34.44
C LEU A 237 -1.14 14.76 33.40
N GLY A 238 -1.43 15.02 32.10
CA GLY A 238 -1.35 14.01 31.04
C GLY A 238 -2.47 12.98 31.14
N TYR A 239 -2.65 12.21 30.08
CA TYR A 239 -3.63 11.12 30.04
C TYR A 239 -3.11 9.96 29.18
N PHE A 240 -3.27 8.75 29.68
CA PHE A 240 -2.87 7.54 28.98
C PHE A 240 -3.93 6.45 29.21
N THR A 241 -4.47 5.90 28.13
CA THR A 241 -5.26 4.66 28.22
C THR A 241 -4.31 3.48 28.40
N PRO A 242 -4.72 2.40 29.07
CA PRO A 242 -3.96 1.16 29.07
C PRO A 242 -3.71 0.66 27.64
N LYS A 243 -2.58 -0.01 27.45
CA LYS A 243 -2.24 -0.65 26.18
C LYS A 243 -3.42 -1.53 25.71
N PHE A 244 -3.78 -1.45 24.44
CA PHE A 244 -4.90 -2.18 23.85
C PHE A 244 -6.28 -1.89 24.48
N THR A 245 -6.48 -0.71 25.07
CA THR A 245 -7.76 -0.31 25.64
C THR A 245 -8.24 1.00 25.06
N SER A 246 -9.51 1.07 24.69
CA SER A 246 -10.22 2.28 24.29
C SER A 246 -11.39 2.56 25.25
N TYR A 247 -11.72 3.83 25.40
CA TYR A 247 -12.91 4.31 26.10
C TYR A 247 -13.84 5.12 25.16
N ALA A 248 -13.62 5.00 23.87
CA ALA A 248 -14.47 5.61 22.87
C ALA A 248 -15.91 5.12 23.01
N ASN A 249 -16.87 6.03 22.99
CA ASN A 249 -18.30 5.67 23.07
C ASN A 249 -18.96 5.62 21.69
N ASP A 250 -18.28 6.10 20.68
CA ASP A 250 -18.66 6.09 19.28
C ASP A 250 -17.63 5.31 18.43
N GLY A 251 -17.98 5.01 17.20
CA GLY A 251 -17.13 4.33 16.25
C GLY A 251 -17.60 2.92 15.91
N GLU A 252 -17.87 2.73 14.64
CA GLU A 252 -18.22 1.44 14.03
C GLU A 252 -17.06 0.95 13.16
N PRO A 253 -16.96 -0.37 12.89
CA PRO A 253 -16.02 -0.88 11.91
C PRO A 253 -16.18 -0.15 10.57
N ALA A 254 -15.06 0.20 9.96
CA ALA A 254 -15.08 0.81 8.63
C ALA A 254 -15.66 -0.20 7.62
N LYS A 255 -16.70 0.19 6.90
CA LYS A 255 -17.29 -0.61 5.83
C LYS A 255 -16.63 -0.23 4.51
N GLN A 256 -16.06 -1.21 3.82
CA GLN A 256 -15.46 -1.00 2.50
C GLN A 256 -16.03 -2.00 1.51
N ARG A 257 -16.57 -1.52 0.40
CA ARG A 257 -16.97 -2.34 -0.76
C ARG A 257 -16.12 -1.98 -1.95
N ILE A 258 -15.62 -3.00 -2.64
CA ILE A 258 -14.79 -2.84 -3.83
C ILE A 258 -15.37 -3.71 -4.93
N GLN A 259 -15.62 -3.11 -6.09
CA GLN A 259 -16.11 -3.78 -7.29
C GLN A 259 -15.20 -3.45 -8.45
N SER A 260 -14.89 -4.42 -9.30
CA SER A 260 -14.07 -4.18 -10.49
C SER A 260 -14.50 -5.07 -11.64
N VAL A 261 -14.34 -4.52 -12.85
CA VAL A 261 -14.40 -5.26 -14.10
C VAL A 261 -13.10 -4.97 -14.85
N ILE A 262 -12.35 -6.01 -15.22
CA ILE A 262 -11.05 -5.86 -15.89
C ILE A 262 -11.03 -6.74 -17.13
N GLY A 263 -10.77 -6.15 -18.28
CA GLY A 263 -10.51 -6.83 -19.55
C GLY A 263 -9.02 -6.76 -19.88
N GLN A 264 -8.46 -7.87 -20.33
CA GLN A 264 -7.07 -7.97 -20.80
C GLN A 264 -7.06 -8.61 -22.18
N LEU A 265 -6.19 -8.13 -23.04
CA LEU A 265 -5.99 -8.60 -24.42
C LEU A 265 -4.49 -8.76 -24.66
N THR A 266 -4.10 -9.86 -25.30
CA THR A 266 -2.79 -10.04 -25.93
C THR A 266 -3.03 -10.61 -27.32
N TRP A 267 -2.44 -9.97 -28.33
CA TRP A 267 -2.49 -10.45 -29.71
C TRP A 267 -1.06 -10.44 -30.28
N GLU A 268 -0.62 -11.61 -30.69
CA GLU A 268 0.68 -11.82 -31.29
C GLU A 268 0.58 -11.73 -32.82
N SER A 269 1.58 -11.14 -33.46
CA SER A 269 1.68 -11.04 -34.91
C SER A 269 3.13 -11.07 -35.35
N ASP A 270 3.39 -11.26 -36.63
CA ASP A 270 4.73 -11.20 -37.21
C ASP A 270 5.46 -9.85 -36.97
N LEU A 271 4.69 -8.77 -36.78
CA LEU A 271 5.22 -7.43 -36.52
C LEU A 271 5.51 -7.19 -35.03
N GLY A 272 4.93 -7.99 -34.14
CA GLY A 272 5.07 -7.83 -32.69
C GLY A 272 3.80 -8.18 -31.92
N THR A 273 3.78 -7.82 -30.65
CA THR A 273 2.70 -8.15 -29.72
C THR A 273 1.94 -6.89 -29.31
N LEU A 274 0.64 -6.86 -29.56
CA LEU A 274 -0.29 -5.90 -28.98
C LEU A 274 -0.77 -6.42 -27.63
N SER A 275 -0.59 -5.63 -26.58
CA SER A 275 -1.14 -5.90 -25.26
C SER A 275 -2.04 -4.76 -24.82
N GLY A 276 -3.14 -5.08 -24.17
CA GLY A 276 -4.07 -4.10 -23.65
C GLY A 276 -4.72 -4.52 -22.35
N SER A 277 -5.00 -3.56 -21.51
CA SER A 277 -5.78 -3.74 -20.29
C SER A 277 -6.73 -2.56 -20.13
N THR A 278 -7.99 -2.84 -19.83
CA THR A 278 -8.98 -1.83 -19.49
C THR A 278 -9.73 -2.26 -18.25
N GLY A 279 -10.12 -1.32 -17.42
CA GLY A 279 -10.82 -1.66 -16.18
C GLY A 279 -11.68 -0.53 -15.64
N PHE A 280 -12.75 -0.94 -15.00
CA PHE A 280 -13.57 -0.10 -14.12
C PHE A 280 -13.39 -0.59 -12.70
N ARG A 281 -13.21 0.34 -11.77
CA ARG A 281 -13.16 0.04 -10.32
C ARG A 281 -14.00 1.05 -9.57
N ARG A 282 -14.84 0.55 -8.66
CA ARG A 282 -15.55 1.37 -7.68
C ARG A 282 -15.16 0.93 -6.27
N ARG A 283 -14.91 1.90 -5.40
CA ARG A 283 -14.64 1.67 -3.99
C ARG A 283 -15.50 2.60 -3.15
N ILE A 284 -16.33 2.02 -2.29
CA ILE A 284 -17.14 2.76 -1.31
C ILE A 284 -16.54 2.48 0.05
N THR A 285 -16.18 3.53 0.79
CA THR A 285 -15.61 3.41 2.14
C THR A 285 -16.37 4.32 3.10
N ASN A 286 -16.93 3.73 4.14
CA ASN A 286 -17.60 4.45 5.23
C ASN A 286 -16.80 4.24 6.51
N THR A 287 -16.40 5.32 7.17
CA THR A 287 -15.70 5.26 8.45
C THR A 287 -16.40 6.13 9.49
N GLU A 288 -16.49 5.62 10.71
CA GLU A 288 -16.96 6.37 11.87
C GLU A 288 -15.89 6.34 12.95
N ASN A 289 -15.46 7.50 13.41
CA ASN A 289 -14.42 7.63 14.41
C ASN A 289 -14.90 8.54 15.54
N ASP A 290 -14.75 8.06 16.77
CA ASP A 290 -14.86 8.90 17.95
C ASP A 290 -13.77 9.97 17.94
N THR A 291 -14.15 11.22 18.04
CA THR A 291 -13.22 12.35 17.93
C THR A 291 -12.58 12.70 19.26
N ASP A 292 -13.30 12.53 20.37
CA ASP A 292 -12.82 12.89 21.71
C ASP A 292 -12.20 11.71 22.47
N GLN A 293 -12.47 10.46 22.10
CA GLN A 293 -11.93 9.23 22.69
C GLN A 293 -12.33 9.00 24.16
N PHE A 294 -13.43 9.59 24.60
CA PHE A 294 -13.93 9.48 25.97
C PHE A 294 -15.40 9.07 26.02
N ASP A 295 -15.73 8.13 26.88
CA ASP A 295 -17.09 7.99 27.36
C ASP A 295 -17.40 9.03 28.45
N PRO A 296 -18.70 9.34 28.70
CA PRO A 296 -19.11 10.33 29.68
C PRO A 296 -18.58 10.08 31.10
N ALA A 297 -18.45 8.83 31.53
CA ALA A 297 -17.97 8.47 32.87
C ALA A 297 -16.44 8.68 32.99
N THR A 298 -15.70 8.28 31.99
CA THR A 298 -14.25 8.50 31.93
C THR A 298 -13.93 9.98 31.86
N LEU A 299 -14.66 10.76 31.04
CA LEU A 299 -14.48 12.20 30.97
C LEU A 299 -14.78 12.88 32.30
N ALA A 300 -15.88 12.51 32.98
CA ALA A 300 -16.22 13.05 34.30
C ALA A 300 -15.12 12.77 35.33
N ARG A 301 -14.55 11.57 35.34
CA ARG A 301 -13.44 11.18 36.21
C ARG A 301 -12.18 12.00 35.93
N GLU A 302 -11.81 12.19 34.68
CA GLU A 302 -10.62 12.96 34.32
C GLU A 302 -10.80 14.46 34.60
N ARG A 303 -11.99 15.03 34.40
CA ARG A 303 -12.30 16.39 34.80
C ARG A 303 -12.22 16.60 36.31
N ALA A 304 -12.69 15.64 37.11
CA ALA A 304 -12.56 15.68 38.57
C ALA A 304 -11.06 15.69 39.04
N ARG A 305 -10.15 15.17 38.21
CA ARG A 305 -8.71 15.23 38.44
C ARG A 305 -8.04 16.52 37.91
N GLY A 306 -8.82 17.39 37.25
CA GLY A 306 -8.30 18.59 36.60
C GLY A 306 -7.80 18.37 35.18
N ASN A 307 -8.05 17.21 34.60
CA ASN A 307 -7.74 16.86 33.20
C ASN A 307 -8.94 17.04 32.26
N ALA A 308 -8.71 16.93 30.96
CA ALA A 308 -9.70 16.92 29.90
C ALA A 308 -10.62 18.17 29.92
N THR A 309 -10.10 19.31 30.35
CA THR A 309 -10.88 20.56 30.53
C THR A 309 -11.28 21.20 29.20
N THR A 310 -10.62 20.85 28.11
CA THR A 310 -10.89 21.33 26.74
C THR A 310 -11.95 20.50 26.01
N ILE A 311 -12.24 19.29 26.47
CA ILE A 311 -13.29 18.44 25.89
C ILE A 311 -14.62 18.89 26.47
N THR A 312 -15.48 19.47 25.65
CA THR A 312 -16.75 20.02 26.08
C THR A 312 -17.89 18.99 26.00
N ASP A 313 -17.82 18.08 25.06
CA ASP A 313 -18.84 17.06 24.79
C ASP A 313 -18.18 15.70 24.55
N PRO A 314 -18.54 14.65 25.30
CA PRO A 314 -18.00 13.29 25.13
C PRO A 314 -18.73 12.48 24.06
N ASN A 315 -19.55 13.09 23.24
CA ASN A 315 -20.34 12.42 22.20
C ASN A 315 -20.05 13.08 20.84
N THR A 316 -18.77 13.21 20.49
CA THR A 316 -18.37 13.80 19.22
C THR A 316 -17.72 12.77 18.31
N ALA A 317 -18.27 12.62 17.11
CA ALA A 317 -17.79 11.70 16.10
C ALA A 317 -17.51 12.38 14.77
N THR A 318 -16.67 11.74 13.97
CA THR A 318 -16.42 12.09 12.56
C THR A 318 -16.78 10.91 11.68
N ASN A 319 -17.77 11.12 10.80
CA ASN A 319 -18.19 10.16 9.80
C ASN A 319 -17.68 10.59 8.43
N ASN A 320 -16.95 9.70 7.76
CA ASN A 320 -16.50 9.91 6.42
C ASN A 320 -17.13 8.88 5.48
N ASN A 321 -17.67 9.38 4.38
CA ASN A 321 -18.14 8.60 3.25
C ASN A 321 -17.29 8.94 2.03
N ASP A 322 -16.77 7.93 1.35
CA ASP A 322 -15.98 8.04 0.14
C ASP A 322 -16.54 7.08 -0.92
N ASP A 323 -16.96 7.58 -2.06
CA ASP A 323 -17.40 6.80 -3.21
C ASP A 323 -16.52 7.16 -4.40
N PHE A 324 -15.52 6.34 -4.63
CA PHE A 324 -14.51 6.50 -5.66
C PHE A 324 -14.79 5.58 -6.84
N GLU A 325 -14.90 6.14 -8.02
CA GLU A 325 -15.01 5.42 -9.28
C GLU A 325 -13.84 5.76 -10.21
N ALA A 326 -13.30 4.77 -10.90
CA ALA A 326 -12.22 4.96 -11.84
C ALA A 326 -12.37 4.09 -13.09
N LEU A 327 -12.01 4.66 -14.23
CA LEU A 327 -11.81 4.00 -15.51
C LEU A 327 -10.34 4.10 -15.90
N TYR A 328 -9.81 3.00 -16.37
CA TYR A 328 -8.41 2.90 -16.81
C TYR A 328 -8.32 2.17 -18.13
N ALA A 329 -7.45 2.61 -19.02
CA ALA A 329 -7.09 1.90 -20.25
C ALA A 329 -5.61 2.09 -20.54
N ASP A 330 -4.93 1.01 -20.89
CA ASP A 330 -3.54 0.98 -21.34
C ASP A 330 -3.45 0.02 -22.51
N PHE A 331 -2.91 0.49 -23.62
CA PHE A 331 -2.61 -0.32 -24.80
C PHE A 331 -1.21 -0.03 -25.27
N HIS A 332 -0.45 -1.08 -25.54
CA HIS A 332 0.90 -0.94 -26.07
C HIS A 332 1.21 -2.03 -27.09
N PHE A 333 2.03 -1.66 -28.06
CA PHE A 333 2.57 -2.55 -29.06
C PHE A 333 4.08 -2.68 -28.87
N ALA A 334 4.53 -3.88 -28.63
CA ALA A 334 5.95 -4.22 -28.58
C ALA A 334 6.35 -4.85 -29.92
N GLY A 335 7.23 -4.20 -30.66
CA GLY A 335 7.70 -4.71 -31.94
C GLY A 335 8.42 -6.06 -31.82
N ALA A 336 8.30 -6.88 -32.83
CA ALA A 336 9.02 -8.14 -32.90
C ALA A 336 10.53 -7.90 -32.71
N GLN A 337 11.16 -8.67 -31.84
CA GLN A 337 12.60 -8.55 -31.62
C GLN A 337 13.35 -9.00 -32.86
N SER A 338 13.91 -8.07 -33.60
CA SER A 338 14.74 -8.34 -34.78
C SER A 338 16.19 -7.94 -34.51
N GLY A 339 17.05 -8.93 -34.30
CA GLY A 339 18.48 -8.68 -34.16
C GLY A 339 18.83 -7.87 -32.90
N ARG A 340 19.38 -6.66 -33.09
CA ARG A 340 19.91 -5.78 -32.03
C ARG A 340 18.93 -4.73 -31.54
N PHE A 341 17.75 -4.62 -32.16
CA PHE A 341 16.79 -3.55 -31.90
C PHE A 341 15.52 -4.06 -31.26
N SER A 342 15.02 -3.35 -30.27
CA SER A 342 13.70 -3.57 -29.66
C SER A 342 13.00 -2.23 -29.42
N TRP A 343 11.70 -2.20 -29.53
CA TRP A 343 10.90 -1.00 -29.29
C TRP A 343 9.52 -1.34 -28.75
N LEU A 344 8.94 -0.37 -28.08
CA LEU A 344 7.58 -0.42 -27.57
C LEU A 344 6.98 0.98 -27.70
N ILE A 345 5.72 1.07 -28.07
CA ILE A 345 4.92 2.29 -28.05
C ILE A 345 3.59 1.99 -27.39
N GLY A 346 3.12 2.89 -26.55
CA GLY A 346 1.88 2.72 -25.82
C GLY A 346 1.15 4.03 -25.53
N PHE A 347 -0.08 3.87 -25.10
CA PHE A 347 -0.96 4.97 -24.69
C PHE A 347 -1.78 4.54 -23.48
N GLU A 348 -1.82 5.40 -22.48
CA GLU A 348 -2.61 5.23 -21.26
C GLU A 348 -3.64 6.34 -21.12
N ALA A 349 -4.82 6.00 -20.66
CA ALA A 349 -5.87 6.94 -20.28
C ALA A 349 -6.46 6.55 -18.92
N PHE A 350 -6.75 7.55 -18.11
CA PHE A 350 -7.38 7.39 -16.81
C PHE A 350 -8.42 8.48 -16.56
N TYR A 351 -9.51 8.06 -15.93
CA TYR A 351 -10.53 8.95 -15.41
C TYR A 351 -10.92 8.49 -14.01
N SER A 352 -11.10 9.42 -13.08
CA SER A 352 -11.75 9.11 -11.80
C SER A 352 -12.71 10.21 -11.35
N ASP A 353 -13.72 9.79 -10.60
CA ASP A 353 -14.68 10.63 -9.88
C ASP A 353 -14.71 10.16 -8.41
N ASP A 354 -14.41 11.06 -7.50
CA ASP A 354 -14.34 10.80 -6.07
C ASP A 354 -15.33 11.70 -5.36
N GLN A 355 -16.41 11.13 -4.85
CA GLN A 355 -17.42 11.83 -4.07
C GLN A 355 -17.22 11.51 -2.60
N PHE A 356 -16.90 12.50 -1.81
CA PHE A 356 -16.66 12.29 -0.39
C PHE A 356 -17.52 13.25 0.45
N THR A 357 -17.82 12.79 1.65
CA THR A 357 -18.59 13.57 2.63
C THR A 357 -17.98 13.34 4.01
N THR A 358 -17.63 14.41 4.69
CA THR A 358 -17.25 14.37 6.10
C THR A 358 -18.31 15.04 6.93
N VAL A 359 -18.82 14.35 7.94
CA VAL A 359 -19.75 14.89 8.94
C VAL A 359 -19.05 14.88 10.28
N THR A 360 -18.84 16.06 10.87
CA THR A 360 -18.24 16.19 12.21
C THR A 360 -19.22 16.81 13.17
N GLY A 361 -19.24 16.35 14.42
CA GLY A 361 -20.11 16.91 15.45
C GLY A 361 -20.60 15.87 16.44
N ARG A 362 -21.69 16.17 17.13
CA ARG A 362 -22.30 15.24 18.07
C ARG A 362 -22.79 13.98 17.38
N THR A 363 -22.56 12.85 18.03
CA THR A 363 -23.17 11.58 17.64
C THR A 363 -24.68 11.76 17.49
N PRO A 364 -25.28 11.35 16.37
CA PRO A 364 -26.70 11.53 16.13
C PRO A 364 -27.55 10.79 17.18
N THR A 365 -28.11 11.55 18.08
CA THR A 365 -29.23 11.08 18.87
C THR A 365 -30.51 11.73 18.34
N PRO A 366 -31.73 11.20 18.62
CA PRO A 366 -32.98 11.85 18.22
C PRO A 366 -33.06 13.33 18.60
N ALA A 367 -32.36 13.74 19.69
CA ALA A 367 -32.36 15.10 20.20
C ALA A 367 -31.31 16.03 19.51
N ASN A 368 -30.25 15.49 18.90
CA ASN A 368 -29.14 16.30 18.37
C ASN A 368 -28.65 15.90 16.96
N ALA A 369 -29.41 15.09 16.24
CA ALA A 369 -29.06 14.58 14.88
C ALA A 369 -28.70 15.66 13.83
N SER A 370 -28.90 16.93 14.17
CA SER A 370 -28.72 18.08 13.31
C SER A 370 -27.56 18.99 13.71
N GLN A 371 -26.74 18.63 14.71
CA GLN A 371 -25.62 19.50 15.16
C GLN A 371 -24.30 19.02 14.57
N GLY A 372 -23.49 19.95 14.07
CA GLY A 372 -22.15 19.70 13.54
C GLY A 372 -21.90 20.32 12.15
N ASN A 373 -20.80 19.95 11.56
CA ASN A 373 -20.43 20.38 10.22
C ASN A 373 -20.69 19.29 9.19
N PHE A 374 -21.17 19.68 8.02
CA PHE A 374 -21.39 18.82 6.88
C PHE A 374 -20.51 19.31 5.72
N LEU A 375 -19.59 18.46 5.29
CA LEU A 375 -18.53 18.81 4.35
C LEU A 375 -18.57 17.86 3.14
N PRO A 376 -19.53 18.03 2.20
CA PRO A 376 -19.50 17.29 0.95
C PRO A 376 -18.41 17.84 0.04
N GLY A 377 -17.81 16.96 -0.75
CA GLY A 377 -16.82 17.32 -1.75
C GLY A 377 -16.84 16.37 -2.92
N ARG A 378 -16.21 16.79 -4.00
CA ARG A 378 -16.03 16.00 -5.22
C ARG A 378 -14.66 16.30 -5.81
N GLY A 379 -13.94 15.25 -6.16
CA GLY A 379 -12.70 15.29 -6.94
C GLY A 379 -12.89 14.62 -8.28
N ARG A 380 -12.44 15.24 -9.36
CA ARG A 380 -12.37 14.62 -10.68
C ARG A 380 -10.95 14.67 -11.18
N TYR A 381 -10.57 13.61 -11.87
CA TYR A 381 -9.26 13.50 -12.43
C TYR A 381 -9.32 12.85 -13.81
N LYS A 382 -8.67 13.49 -14.78
CA LYS A 382 -8.46 12.95 -16.12
C LYS A 382 -6.98 12.95 -16.41
N SER A 383 -6.48 11.88 -17.02
CA SER A 383 -5.09 11.77 -17.42
C SER A 383 -4.99 11.02 -18.74
N TRP A 384 -4.04 11.45 -19.58
CA TRP A 384 -3.63 10.73 -20.76
C TRP A 384 -2.13 10.79 -20.94
N ALA A 385 -1.54 9.74 -21.47
CA ALA A 385 -0.10 9.66 -21.61
C ALA A 385 0.35 8.72 -22.74
N PRO A 386 0.92 9.23 -23.82
CA PRO A 386 1.74 8.45 -24.75
C PRO A 386 3.07 8.12 -24.11
N TYR A 387 3.56 6.92 -24.35
CA TYR A 387 4.85 6.46 -23.86
C TYR A 387 5.52 5.47 -24.83
N GLY A 388 6.79 5.24 -24.64
CA GLY A 388 7.51 4.25 -25.44
C GLY A 388 8.90 3.96 -24.90
N SER A 389 9.50 2.92 -25.44
CA SER A 389 10.89 2.56 -25.19
C SER A 389 11.59 2.11 -26.47
N ILE A 390 12.90 2.34 -26.51
CA ILE A 390 13.79 1.88 -27.55
C ILE A 390 15.00 1.24 -26.91
N GLY A 391 15.28 -0.03 -27.26
CA GLY A 391 16.46 -0.75 -26.81
C GLY A 391 17.37 -1.11 -27.96
N PHE A 392 18.68 -1.03 -27.73
CA PHE A 392 19.69 -1.37 -28.72
C PHE A 392 20.86 -2.14 -28.10
N LYS A 393 21.20 -3.30 -28.68
CA LYS A 393 22.43 -4.05 -28.37
C LYS A 393 23.59 -3.46 -29.15
N LEU A 394 24.41 -2.63 -28.51
CA LEU A 394 25.58 -1.97 -29.10
C LEU A 394 26.65 -2.98 -29.44
N THR A 395 26.89 -3.94 -28.57
CA THR A 395 27.72 -5.13 -28.79
C THR A 395 26.95 -6.36 -28.26
N ASP A 396 27.55 -7.54 -28.37
CA ASP A 396 26.95 -8.77 -27.81
C ASP A 396 26.83 -8.72 -26.26
N SER A 397 27.69 -7.92 -25.61
CA SER A 397 27.72 -7.78 -24.14
C SER A 397 27.23 -6.42 -23.64
N PHE A 398 26.99 -5.43 -24.52
CA PHE A 398 26.60 -4.09 -24.08
C PHE A 398 25.31 -3.63 -24.74
N SER A 399 24.34 -3.28 -23.94
CA SER A 399 23.04 -2.77 -24.38
C SER A 399 22.68 -1.46 -23.72
N ALA A 400 21.90 -0.65 -24.42
CA ALA A 400 21.32 0.59 -23.94
C ALA A 400 19.81 0.59 -24.21
N GLU A 401 19.03 1.12 -23.28
CA GLU A 401 17.59 1.30 -23.44
C GLU A 401 17.17 2.68 -22.95
N GLY A 402 16.41 3.39 -23.79
CA GLY A 402 15.78 4.65 -23.47
C GLY A 402 14.26 4.48 -23.35
N GLU A 403 13.66 5.12 -22.36
CA GLU A 403 12.22 5.14 -22.10
C GLU A 403 11.76 6.60 -22.06
N LEU A 404 10.57 6.90 -22.56
CA LEU A 404 10.00 8.24 -22.55
C LEU A 404 8.49 8.18 -22.37
N ARG A 405 7.93 9.12 -21.60
CA ARG A 405 6.51 9.31 -21.38
C ARG A 405 6.18 10.79 -21.21
N TYR A 406 5.18 11.25 -21.90
CA TYR A 406 4.54 12.51 -21.62
C TYR A 406 3.20 12.26 -20.93
N SER A 407 2.97 12.89 -19.78
CA SER A 407 1.73 12.78 -19.02
C SER A 407 1.05 14.15 -18.95
N ASN A 408 -0.25 14.17 -19.09
CA ASN A 408 -1.08 15.35 -18.92
C ASN A 408 -2.23 14.99 -17.95
N ASP A 409 -2.33 15.72 -16.84
CA ASP A 409 -3.20 15.48 -15.70
C ASP A 409 -4.10 16.69 -15.45
N GLU A 410 -5.38 16.57 -15.73
CA GLU A 410 -6.39 17.58 -15.40
C GLU A 410 -7.09 17.20 -14.10
N LYS A 411 -7.07 18.07 -13.11
CA LYS A 411 -7.70 17.85 -11.81
C LYS A 411 -8.69 18.95 -11.47
N GLU A 412 -9.82 18.53 -10.91
CA GLU A 412 -10.84 19.42 -10.35
C GLU A 412 -11.14 18.98 -8.92
N ARG A 413 -11.36 19.94 -8.04
CA ARG A 413 -11.84 19.69 -6.68
C ARG A 413 -12.89 20.72 -6.29
N GLN A 414 -13.96 20.23 -5.68
CA GLN A 414 -15.01 21.04 -5.10
C GLN A 414 -15.24 20.62 -3.66
N ASN A 415 -15.24 21.55 -2.74
CA ASN A 415 -15.58 21.32 -1.34
C ASN A 415 -16.65 22.32 -0.94
N PHE A 416 -17.60 21.89 -0.13
CA PHE A 416 -18.64 22.74 0.42
C PHE A 416 -18.76 22.49 1.92
N GLY A 417 -18.66 23.54 2.74
CA GLY A 417 -18.81 23.48 4.18
C GLY A 417 -20.11 24.10 4.64
N PHE A 418 -20.87 23.38 5.44
CA PHE A 418 -22.13 23.86 6.04
C PHE A 418 -22.19 23.49 7.52
N THR A 419 -22.70 24.42 8.34
CA THR A 419 -23.05 24.12 9.74
C THR A 419 -24.46 23.56 9.82
N ARG A 420 -24.71 22.64 10.76
CA ARG A 420 -26.05 22.16 11.07
C ARG A 420 -26.51 22.73 12.42
N PRO A 421 -27.79 22.97 12.65
CA PRO A 421 -28.95 22.75 11.77
C PRO A 421 -29.22 23.87 10.75
N THR A 422 -28.49 24.99 10.82
CA THR A 422 -28.80 26.19 10.06
C THR A 422 -28.47 26.09 8.57
N ASN A 423 -27.68 25.10 8.16
CA ASN A 423 -27.10 24.96 6.84
C ASN A 423 -26.35 26.25 6.40
N ALA A 424 -25.80 27.00 7.36
CA ALA A 424 -25.01 28.19 7.04
C ALA A 424 -23.68 27.76 6.41
N PRO A 425 -23.27 28.39 5.31
CA PRO A 425 -21.97 28.12 4.67
C PRO A 425 -20.81 28.38 5.62
N ILE A 426 -19.77 27.55 5.54
CA ILE A 426 -18.49 27.75 6.20
C ILE A 426 -17.48 28.19 5.11
N PRO A 427 -17.24 29.49 4.90
CA PRO A 427 -16.42 29.97 3.79
C PRO A 427 -15.01 29.38 3.78
N ALA A 428 -14.40 29.19 4.95
CA ALA A 428 -13.08 28.59 5.07
C ALA A 428 -12.99 27.11 4.65
N GLN A 429 -14.14 26.44 4.44
CA GLN A 429 -14.25 25.03 4.02
C GLN A 429 -14.98 24.90 2.67
N THR A 430 -15.16 26.00 1.95
CA THR A 430 -15.79 26.01 0.62
C THR A 430 -14.75 26.47 -0.40
N SER A 431 -14.44 25.59 -1.35
CA SER A 431 -13.52 25.89 -2.44
C SER A 431 -13.95 25.18 -3.72
N GLN A 432 -13.57 25.75 -4.84
CA GLN A 432 -13.64 25.12 -6.15
C GLN A 432 -12.34 25.45 -6.87
N ASP A 433 -11.55 24.41 -7.13
CA ASP A 433 -10.22 24.52 -7.70
C ASP A 433 -10.11 23.62 -8.92
N SER A 434 -9.39 24.05 -9.93
CA SER A 434 -9.02 23.23 -11.09
C SER A 434 -7.62 23.62 -11.54
N ASP A 435 -6.85 22.61 -11.95
CA ASP A 435 -5.49 22.86 -12.48
C ASP A 435 -5.10 21.73 -13.43
N GLU A 436 -4.14 22.01 -14.30
CA GLU A 436 -3.58 21.08 -15.27
C GLU A 436 -2.08 20.95 -15.02
N PHE A 437 -1.64 19.71 -14.84
CA PHE A 437 -0.24 19.38 -14.60
C PHE A 437 0.28 18.51 -15.75
N SER A 438 1.40 18.90 -16.33
CA SER A 438 2.07 18.09 -17.34
C SER A 438 3.47 17.70 -16.88
N ASN A 439 3.91 16.51 -17.27
CA ASN A 439 5.24 16.01 -16.94
C ASN A 439 5.85 15.18 -18.07
N LEU A 440 7.17 15.28 -18.21
CA LEU A 440 7.95 14.46 -19.11
C LEU A 440 8.87 13.56 -18.29
N ASP A 441 8.52 12.28 -18.23
CA ASP A 441 9.35 11.26 -17.61
C ASP A 441 10.23 10.55 -18.61
N TYR A 442 11.45 10.26 -18.21
CA TYR A 442 12.41 9.51 -19.02
C TYR A 442 13.23 8.55 -18.18
N ALA A 443 13.77 7.52 -18.83
CA ALA A 443 14.79 6.69 -18.23
C ALA A 443 15.82 6.28 -19.30
N LEU A 444 17.06 6.14 -18.84
CA LEU A 444 18.16 5.58 -19.61
C LEU A 444 18.80 4.46 -18.80
N SER A 445 18.85 3.28 -19.37
CA SER A 445 19.51 2.11 -18.78
C SER A 445 20.63 1.64 -19.67
N LEU A 446 21.78 1.39 -19.07
CA LEU A 446 22.94 0.78 -19.69
C LEU A 446 23.21 -0.55 -19.00
N THR A 447 23.39 -1.61 -19.76
CA THR A 447 23.64 -2.96 -19.24
C THR A 447 24.88 -3.55 -19.89
N TYR A 448 25.72 -4.15 -19.07
CA TYR A 448 26.91 -4.87 -19.52
C TYR A 448 26.87 -6.30 -18.99
N ASP A 449 26.88 -7.27 -19.91
CA ASP A 449 26.92 -8.69 -19.60
C ASP A 449 28.35 -9.09 -19.27
N LEU A 450 28.57 -9.58 -18.06
CA LEU A 450 29.82 -10.09 -17.54
C LEU A 450 29.90 -11.62 -17.73
N PRO A 451 31.09 -12.24 -17.68
CA PRO A 451 31.23 -13.68 -17.59
C PRO A 451 30.47 -14.25 -16.36
N PHE A 452 30.16 -15.55 -16.42
CA PHE A 452 29.50 -16.29 -15.33
C PHE A 452 28.07 -15.85 -15.02
N ASP A 453 27.32 -15.43 -16.05
CA ASP A 453 25.90 -15.03 -15.94
C ASP A 453 25.65 -13.82 -15.02
N TRP A 454 26.59 -12.91 -14.91
CA TRP A 454 26.41 -11.63 -14.24
C TRP A 454 26.10 -10.51 -15.22
N ILE A 455 25.28 -9.56 -14.77
CA ILE A 455 25.11 -8.26 -15.41
C ILE A 455 25.50 -7.14 -14.44
N VAL A 456 26.06 -6.08 -14.98
CA VAL A 456 26.17 -4.77 -14.31
C VAL A 456 25.29 -3.79 -15.07
N PHE A 457 24.56 -2.96 -14.35
CA PHE A 457 23.71 -1.95 -14.97
C PHE A 457 23.87 -0.59 -14.30
N GLY A 458 23.69 0.45 -15.08
CA GLY A 458 23.49 1.82 -14.62
C GLY A 458 22.15 2.32 -15.13
N ARG A 459 21.37 3.00 -14.29
CA ARG A 459 20.07 3.57 -14.65
C ARG A 459 19.94 5.00 -14.14
N LEU A 460 19.52 5.88 -15.03
CA LEU A 460 18.98 7.20 -14.73
C LEU A 460 17.47 7.12 -14.98
N ALA A 461 16.64 7.49 -14.03
CA ALA A 461 15.19 7.44 -14.19
C ALA A 461 14.51 8.60 -13.47
N THR A 462 13.43 9.12 -14.06
CA THR A 462 12.57 10.09 -13.44
C THR A 462 11.21 9.51 -13.08
N GLY A 463 10.54 10.19 -12.19
CA GLY A 463 9.16 9.93 -11.82
C GLY A 463 8.58 11.14 -11.11
N TYR A 464 7.28 11.28 -11.17
CA TYR A 464 6.61 12.38 -10.53
C TYR A 464 5.42 11.92 -9.69
N ARG A 465 5.02 12.79 -8.79
CA ARG A 465 3.75 12.74 -8.10
C ARG A 465 2.97 14.01 -8.43
N ALA A 466 1.73 13.84 -8.91
CA ALA A 466 0.93 14.96 -9.36
C ALA A 466 0.67 15.99 -8.24
N GLY A 467 0.54 17.24 -8.61
CA GLY A 467 0.05 18.29 -7.74
C GLY A 467 -1.40 18.10 -7.33
N GLY A 468 -1.92 18.97 -6.51
CA GLY A 468 -3.30 18.87 -6.04
C GLY A 468 -3.74 20.06 -5.19
N PHE A 469 -4.85 19.87 -4.47
CA PHE A 469 -5.52 20.93 -3.75
C PHE A 469 -5.66 20.60 -2.27
N ASN A 470 -5.46 21.60 -1.41
CA ASN A 470 -5.78 21.50 0.00
C ASN A 470 -7.28 21.68 0.24
N ALA A 471 -7.82 20.91 1.18
CA ALA A 471 -9.27 20.89 1.45
C ALA A 471 -9.77 22.14 2.22
N SER A 472 -8.87 22.93 2.80
CA SER A 472 -9.19 24.08 3.64
C SER A 472 -8.33 25.27 3.23
N VAL A 473 -8.93 26.45 3.24
CA VAL A 473 -8.20 27.72 3.04
C VAL A 473 -7.51 28.23 4.31
N GLY A 474 -7.75 27.60 5.47
CA GLY A 474 -7.14 27.97 6.74
C GLY A 474 -7.51 29.38 7.24
N ASP A 475 -6.86 29.78 8.33
CA ASP A 475 -6.95 31.16 8.81
C ASP A 475 -5.90 32.04 8.09
N PRO A 476 -6.30 33.13 7.40
CA PRO A 476 -5.35 33.98 6.67
C PRO A 476 -4.33 34.67 7.59
N ARG A 477 -4.58 34.74 8.90
CA ARG A 477 -3.64 35.29 9.90
C ARG A 477 -2.61 34.26 10.37
N ALA A 478 -2.70 33.02 9.92
CA ALA A 478 -1.78 31.95 10.31
C ALA A 478 -0.33 32.33 9.97
N PRO A 479 0.64 32.00 10.82
CA PRO A 479 2.06 32.18 10.51
C PRO A 479 2.50 31.52 9.19
N ARG A 480 1.82 30.44 8.81
CA ARG A 480 1.96 29.78 7.51
C ARG A 480 0.56 29.65 6.88
N PRO A 481 0.12 30.58 6.03
CA PRO A 481 -1.16 30.47 5.37
C PRO A 481 -1.27 29.18 4.54
N VAL A 482 -2.43 28.57 4.54
CA VAL A 482 -2.70 27.38 3.70
C VAL A 482 -2.66 27.82 2.24
N VAL A 483 -1.87 27.13 1.43
CA VAL A 483 -1.87 27.32 -0.03
C VAL A 483 -2.99 26.47 -0.63
N PRO A 484 -3.85 27.04 -1.50
CA PRO A 484 -4.95 26.27 -2.11
C PRO A 484 -4.44 25.11 -2.96
N THR A 485 -3.41 25.35 -3.76
CA THR A 485 -2.82 24.38 -4.70
C THR A 485 -1.36 24.12 -4.34
N TYR A 486 -0.93 22.86 -4.39
CA TYR A 486 0.48 22.49 -4.31
C TYR A 486 0.93 21.87 -5.64
N GLN A 487 2.19 22.11 -6.00
CA GLN A 487 2.76 21.73 -7.28
C GLN A 487 3.18 20.24 -7.31
N PRO A 488 3.35 19.66 -8.51
CA PRO A 488 3.93 18.34 -8.66
C PRO A 488 5.29 18.22 -7.98
N GLU A 489 5.58 17.02 -7.47
CA GLU A 489 6.88 16.62 -6.93
C GLU A 489 7.59 15.77 -7.98
N ASN A 490 8.84 16.10 -8.31
CA ASN A 490 9.63 15.43 -9.33
C ASN A 490 10.88 14.80 -8.73
N GLY A 491 11.08 13.51 -9.02
CA GLY A 491 12.24 12.74 -8.57
C GLY A 491 13.13 12.31 -9.73
N THR A 492 14.44 12.49 -9.57
CA THR A 492 15.47 11.96 -10.47
C THR A 492 16.36 11.00 -9.69
N SER A 493 16.46 9.77 -10.14
CA SER A 493 17.25 8.73 -9.49
C SER A 493 18.39 8.24 -10.35
N TYR A 494 19.54 8.08 -9.74
CA TYR A 494 20.74 7.45 -10.28
C TYR A 494 20.91 6.12 -9.55
N GLU A 495 20.97 5.01 -10.29
CA GLU A 495 21.14 3.68 -9.75
C GLU A 495 22.28 2.96 -10.49
N ILE A 496 23.12 2.28 -9.74
CA ILE A 496 24.07 1.30 -10.24
C ILE A 496 23.83 -0.02 -9.54
N GLY A 497 23.86 -1.12 -10.27
CA GLY A 497 23.63 -2.43 -9.69
C GLY A 497 24.32 -3.55 -10.44
N ALA A 498 24.38 -4.69 -9.78
CA ALA A 498 24.86 -5.94 -10.34
C ALA A 498 23.93 -7.08 -9.96
N LYS A 499 23.71 -8.00 -10.89
CA LYS A 499 22.89 -9.21 -10.69
C LYS A 499 23.58 -10.40 -11.29
N GLY A 500 23.48 -11.55 -10.64
CA GLY A 500 24.04 -12.77 -11.20
C GLY A 500 24.01 -13.93 -10.23
N ASP A 501 24.52 -15.06 -10.71
CA ASP A 501 24.60 -16.29 -9.95
C ASP A 501 25.94 -16.40 -9.20
N LEU A 502 25.87 -16.60 -7.89
CA LEU A 502 27.01 -16.94 -7.06
C LEU A 502 27.08 -18.47 -6.93
N GLY A 503 27.90 -19.07 -7.76
CA GLY A 503 27.93 -20.53 -7.93
C GLY A 503 26.68 -21.03 -8.68
N ARG A 504 26.18 -22.22 -8.30
CA ARG A 504 25.06 -22.86 -9.00
C ARG A 504 23.71 -22.64 -8.32
N ASN A 505 23.71 -22.14 -7.10
CA ASN A 505 22.56 -22.25 -6.22
C ASN A 505 22.06 -20.91 -5.68
N ILE A 506 22.81 -19.83 -5.83
CA ILE A 506 22.48 -18.54 -5.21
C ILE A 506 22.42 -17.47 -6.28
N PHE A 507 21.26 -16.82 -6.42
CA PHE A 507 21.10 -15.60 -7.20
C PHE A 507 21.21 -14.38 -6.31
N VAL A 508 22.03 -13.40 -6.70
CA VAL A 508 22.32 -12.19 -5.91
C VAL A 508 21.97 -10.95 -6.72
N THR A 509 21.40 -9.95 -6.05
CA THR A 509 21.26 -8.58 -6.58
C THR A 509 21.87 -7.60 -5.60
N LEU A 510 22.72 -6.73 -6.10
CA LEU A 510 23.32 -5.59 -5.39
C LEU A 510 22.89 -4.32 -6.10
N ALA A 511 22.52 -3.27 -5.35
CA ALA A 511 22.24 -1.97 -5.92
C ALA A 511 22.64 -0.86 -4.94
N ALA A 512 23.11 0.25 -5.52
CA ALA A 512 23.29 1.52 -4.84
C ALA A 512 22.51 2.58 -5.61
N TYR A 513 21.79 3.44 -4.89
CA TYR A 513 20.99 4.48 -5.52
C TYR A 513 21.08 5.81 -4.77
N GLN A 514 20.84 6.88 -5.50
CA GLN A 514 20.61 8.22 -5.00
C GLN A 514 19.45 8.84 -5.78
N THR A 515 18.46 9.37 -5.08
CA THR A 515 17.30 10.05 -5.66
C THR A 515 17.25 11.49 -5.14
N GLU A 516 17.21 12.43 -6.05
CA GLU A 516 16.95 13.84 -5.77
C GLU A 516 15.49 14.13 -6.07
N VAL A 517 14.81 14.77 -5.13
CA VAL A 517 13.39 15.12 -5.25
C VAL A 517 13.27 16.62 -5.18
N GLU A 518 12.71 17.20 -6.21
CA GLU A 518 12.37 18.63 -6.29
C GLU A 518 10.91 18.84 -5.90
N ASP A 519 10.62 20.00 -5.30
CA ASP A 519 9.28 20.38 -4.87
C ASP A 519 8.59 19.33 -3.98
N PHE A 520 9.38 18.76 -3.06
CA PHE A 520 8.94 17.69 -2.17
C PHE A 520 7.65 18.07 -1.44
N GLN A 521 6.58 17.30 -1.65
CA GLN A 521 5.28 17.54 -1.04
C GLN A 521 5.30 17.07 0.42
N GLY A 522 5.30 17.98 1.37
CA GLY A 522 5.32 17.72 2.81
C GLY A 522 4.04 18.19 3.50
N GLN A 523 3.61 17.45 4.53
CA GLN A 523 2.59 17.95 5.44
C GLN A 523 3.22 18.96 6.38
N VAL A 524 2.67 20.17 6.42
CA VAL A 524 3.11 21.24 7.30
C VAL A 524 1.95 21.74 8.14
N ASP A 525 2.28 22.28 9.30
CA ASP A 525 1.34 22.91 10.21
C ASP A 525 1.29 24.41 9.97
N ASN A 526 0.10 25.01 10.01
CA ASN A 526 -0.08 26.44 9.78
C ASN A 526 0.46 27.34 10.91
N GLY A 527 0.91 26.76 12.03
CA GLY A 527 1.48 27.46 13.16
C GLY A 527 0.46 28.20 14.05
N CYS A 528 -0.84 28.00 13.84
CA CYS A 528 -1.86 28.46 14.76
C CYS A 528 -1.84 27.61 16.05
N ALA A 529 -2.24 28.22 17.14
CA ALA A 529 -2.46 27.52 18.41
C ALA A 529 -3.50 28.29 19.23
N VAL A 530 -4.25 27.59 20.06
CA VAL A 530 -5.27 28.25 20.93
C VAL A 530 -4.66 29.35 21.82
N THR A 531 -3.36 29.21 22.12
CA THR A 531 -2.57 30.19 22.89
C THR A 531 -1.90 31.24 22.02
N ASN A 532 -1.98 31.17 20.69
CA ASN A 532 -1.34 32.11 19.79
C ASN A 532 -2.20 33.43 19.72
N PRO A 533 -1.67 34.62 20.10
CA PRO A 533 -2.44 35.84 20.11
C PRO A 533 -2.86 36.30 18.71
N VAL A 534 -2.16 35.87 17.67
CA VAL A 534 -2.44 36.26 16.27
C VAL A 534 -3.44 35.31 15.61
N CYS A 535 -3.34 34.02 15.90
CA CYS A 535 -4.18 32.98 15.34
C CYS A 535 -4.61 31.99 16.44
N PRO A 536 -5.57 32.36 17.31
CA PRO A 536 -5.97 31.58 18.49
C PRO A 536 -6.97 30.46 18.14
N VAL A 537 -6.66 29.69 17.13
CA VAL A 537 -7.46 28.55 16.64
C VAL A 537 -6.62 27.27 16.65
N VAL A 538 -7.29 26.13 16.61
CA VAL A 538 -6.60 24.84 16.48
C VAL A 538 -5.79 24.85 15.17
N SER A 539 -4.56 24.38 15.28
CA SER A 539 -3.70 24.29 14.11
C SER A 539 -4.30 23.39 13.01
N THR A 540 -4.08 23.80 11.77
CA THR A 540 -4.49 23.06 10.59
C THR A 540 -3.26 22.60 9.83
N SER A 541 -3.18 21.29 9.60
CA SER A 541 -2.16 20.73 8.73
C SER A 541 -2.61 20.78 7.27
N PHE A 542 -1.67 21.09 6.37
CA PHE A 542 -1.91 21.14 4.93
C PHE A 542 -0.67 20.64 4.18
N ILE A 543 -0.83 20.38 2.89
CA ILE A 543 0.28 19.97 2.02
C ILE A 543 0.92 21.22 1.39
N SER A 544 2.23 21.24 1.41
CA SER A 544 3.03 22.30 0.75
C SER A 544 4.28 21.69 0.11
N ASN A 545 4.80 22.36 -0.90
CA ASN A 545 6.11 22.03 -1.46
C ASN A 545 7.18 22.59 -0.53
N VAL A 546 7.85 21.73 0.23
CA VAL A 546 8.80 22.10 1.30
C VAL A 546 10.25 22.19 0.83
N GLY A 547 10.47 22.16 -0.49
CA GLY A 547 11.77 22.33 -1.11
C GLY A 547 12.36 21.00 -1.62
N LYS A 548 13.68 20.89 -1.64
CA LYS A 548 14.38 19.71 -2.19
C LYS A 548 14.67 18.68 -1.12
N ALA A 549 14.50 17.41 -1.48
CA ALA A 549 14.88 16.27 -0.69
C ALA A 549 15.94 15.42 -1.40
N GLU A 550 16.68 14.66 -0.64
CA GLU A 550 17.66 13.69 -1.13
C GLU A 550 17.50 12.39 -0.36
N VAL A 551 17.42 11.29 -1.10
CA VAL A 551 17.36 9.93 -0.55
C VAL A 551 18.46 9.09 -1.19
N TRP A 552 19.12 8.24 -0.41
CA TRP A 552 20.12 7.31 -0.89
C TRP A 552 20.00 5.96 -0.20
N GLY A 553 20.53 4.92 -0.82
CA GLY A 553 20.57 3.62 -0.17
C GLY A 553 21.43 2.59 -0.88
N LEU A 554 21.69 1.52 -0.11
CA LEU A 554 22.36 0.31 -0.56
C LEU A 554 21.43 -0.87 -0.31
N GLU A 555 21.26 -1.74 -1.28
CA GLU A 555 20.35 -2.88 -1.23
C GLU A 555 21.06 -4.15 -1.65
N LEU A 556 20.86 -5.21 -0.89
CA LEU A 556 21.30 -6.57 -1.19
C LEU A 556 20.10 -7.51 -1.13
N THR A 557 19.94 -8.35 -2.14
CA THR A 557 19.04 -9.51 -2.07
C THR A 557 19.79 -10.77 -2.50
N ALA A 558 19.52 -11.88 -1.84
CA ALA A 558 20.06 -13.18 -2.21
C ALA A 558 18.96 -14.25 -2.10
N SER A 559 18.84 -15.10 -3.10
CA SER A 559 17.91 -16.23 -3.14
C SER A 559 18.66 -17.49 -3.48
N GLY A 560 18.55 -18.50 -2.62
CA GLY A 560 19.32 -19.73 -2.78
C GLY A 560 18.45 -20.99 -2.63
N ARG A 561 18.87 -22.08 -3.31
CA ARG A 561 18.22 -23.38 -3.28
C ARG A 561 19.26 -24.50 -3.17
N TRP A 562 19.04 -25.41 -2.24
CA TRP A 562 19.96 -26.51 -1.97
C TRP A 562 19.20 -27.80 -1.70
N GLU A 563 19.81 -28.93 -2.08
CA GLU A 563 19.42 -30.24 -1.57
C GLU A 563 20.23 -30.53 -0.29
N LEU A 564 19.55 -30.66 0.84
CA LEU A 564 20.18 -30.82 2.15
C LEU A 564 19.38 -31.76 3.02
N LEU A 565 20.04 -32.64 3.77
CA LEU A 565 19.40 -33.58 4.72
C LEU A 565 18.26 -34.43 4.11
N GLY A 566 18.39 -34.79 2.83
CA GLY A 566 17.36 -35.53 2.09
C GLY A 566 16.12 -34.71 1.75
N GLY A 567 16.22 -33.39 1.79
CA GLY A 567 15.14 -32.46 1.48
C GLY A 567 15.63 -31.26 0.67
N ARG A 568 14.70 -30.37 0.36
CA ARG A 568 14.92 -29.14 -0.39
C ARG A 568 14.89 -27.95 0.56
N LEU A 569 15.99 -27.20 0.60
CA LEU A 569 16.12 -25.94 1.33
C LEU A 569 16.07 -24.79 0.33
N ARG A 570 15.21 -23.80 0.60
CA ARG A 570 15.24 -22.47 -0.02
C ARG A 570 15.47 -21.42 1.06
N ALA A 571 16.34 -20.46 0.76
CA ALA A 571 16.54 -19.28 1.61
C ALA A 571 16.56 -18.02 0.76
N ASP A 572 15.76 -17.03 1.17
CA ASP A 572 15.69 -15.70 0.56
C ASP A 572 16.08 -14.67 1.63
N ALA A 573 17.08 -13.86 1.34
CA ALA A 573 17.57 -12.83 2.27
C ALA A 573 17.52 -11.45 1.62
N SER A 574 17.21 -10.44 2.39
CA SER A 574 17.30 -9.05 1.96
C SER A 574 17.86 -8.15 3.06
N LEU A 575 18.66 -7.18 2.65
CA LEU A 575 19.24 -6.16 3.51
C LEU A 575 19.22 -4.82 2.77
N SER A 576 18.75 -3.78 3.43
CA SER A 576 18.83 -2.42 2.91
C SER A 576 19.33 -1.47 3.98
N ARG A 577 20.26 -0.60 3.60
CA ARG A 577 20.62 0.59 4.34
C ARG A 577 20.21 1.82 3.54
N GLN A 578 19.49 2.73 4.18
CA GLN A 578 19.00 3.91 3.48
C GLN A 578 19.03 5.15 4.39
N GLY A 579 19.02 6.31 3.77
CA GLY A 579 18.94 7.59 4.45
C GLY A 579 18.29 8.63 3.56
N GLY A 580 17.82 9.72 4.16
CA GLY A 580 17.22 10.81 3.42
C GLY A 580 17.07 12.06 4.27
N LYS A 581 17.12 13.21 3.62
CA LYS A 581 16.99 14.51 4.29
C LYS A 581 16.38 15.58 3.37
N LEU A 582 15.72 16.54 3.95
CA LEU A 582 15.38 17.80 3.30
C LEU A 582 16.65 18.66 3.19
N LYS A 583 17.00 19.11 1.99
CA LYS A 583 18.24 19.90 1.76
C LYS A 583 18.16 21.29 2.44
N SER A 584 16.97 21.87 2.55
CA SER A 584 16.77 23.20 3.16
C SER A 584 17.00 23.25 4.65
N THR A 585 16.63 22.17 5.37
CA THR A 585 16.67 22.14 6.85
C THR A 585 17.66 21.10 7.40
N GLY A 586 18.15 20.18 6.58
CA GLY A 586 18.93 19.03 6.98
C GLY A 586 18.13 17.94 7.76
N ARG A 587 16.83 18.17 7.96
CA ARG A 587 15.96 17.22 8.67
C ARG A 587 15.79 15.92 7.90
N ARG A 588 15.74 14.83 8.62
CA ARG A 588 15.57 13.49 8.03
C ARG A 588 14.15 13.30 7.48
N ILE A 589 14.05 12.56 6.41
CA ILE A 589 12.77 12.16 5.81
C ILE A 589 12.09 11.17 6.76
N GLN A 590 10.79 11.40 6.97
CA GLN A 590 9.94 10.56 7.79
C GLN A 590 9.72 9.16 7.19
N GLN A 591 9.33 8.20 8.03
CA GLN A 591 8.93 6.85 7.65
C GLN A 591 9.98 6.11 6.80
N ASN A 592 11.25 6.46 6.98
CA ASN A 592 12.40 5.93 6.26
C ASN A 592 13.37 5.28 7.25
N PRO A 593 13.22 3.97 7.59
CA PRO A 593 14.12 3.26 8.49
C PRO A 593 15.56 3.28 7.96
N ASP A 594 16.54 3.37 8.83
CA ASP A 594 17.96 3.33 8.45
C ASP A 594 18.37 1.96 7.91
N TRP A 595 17.85 0.91 8.53
CA TRP A 595 18.07 -0.46 8.11
C TRP A 595 16.76 -1.22 8.01
N THR A 596 16.63 -2.02 6.95
CA THR A 596 15.62 -3.08 6.86
C THR A 596 16.32 -4.38 6.51
N ARG A 597 15.85 -5.48 7.10
CA ARG A 597 16.41 -6.80 6.93
C ARG A 597 15.29 -7.85 6.90
N ALA A 598 15.42 -8.85 6.05
CA ALA A 598 14.53 -10.00 6.07
C ALA A 598 15.28 -11.27 5.70
N LEU A 599 14.84 -12.38 6.27
CA LEU A 599 15.30 -13.72 5.95
C LEU A 599 14.10 -14.65 5.94
N GLU A 600 13.92 -15.37 4.85
CA GLU A 600 12.91 -16.41 4.72
C GLU A 600 13.61 -17.75 4.45
N VAL A 601 13.27 -18.76 5.21
CA VAL A 601 13.81 -20.12 5.09
C VAL A 601 12.67 -21.10 4.94
N ASN A 602 12.65 -21.84 3.85
CA ASN A 602 11.72 -22.93 3.60
C ASN A 602 12.51 -24.23 3.47
N PHE A 603 12.16 -25.21 4.28
CA PHE A 603 12.72 -26.55 4.21
C PHE A 603 11.61 -27.58 4.04
N ARG A 604 11.72 -28.42 3.03
CA ARG A 604 10.78 -29.50 2.72
C ARG A 604 11.53 -30.83 2.58
N ARG A 605 10.99 -31.90 3.18
CA ARG A 605 11.57 -33.23 3.02
C ARG A 605 10.52 -34.34 3.12
N PRO A 606 10.72 -35.46 2.44
CA PRO A 606 9.92 -36.67 2.69
C PRO A 606 10.06 -37.10 4.16
N VAL A 607 8.95 -37.53 4.77
CA VAL A 607 8.93 -37.97 6.18
C VAL A 607 8.47 -39.42 6.32
N VAL A 608 7.29 -39.80 5.81
CA VAL A 608 6.75 -41.17 5.85
C VAL A 608 5.95 -41.40 4.57
N GLY A 609 6.26 -42.47 3.82
CA GLY A 609 5.59 -42.78 2.55
C GLY A 609 5.67 -41.57 1.59
N ASP A 610 4.54 -41.18 1.04
CA ASP A 610 4.44 -40.02 0.14
C ASP A 610 4.25 -38.67 0.86
N ALA A 611 4.30 -38.68 2.20
CA ALA A 611 4.15 -37.45 2.99
C ALA A 611 5.43 -36.60 2.95
N GLU A 612 5.28 -35.29 2.67
CA GLU A 612 6.34 -34.29 2.72
C GLU A 612 6.14 -33.37 3.91
N GLY A 613 7.07 -33.39 4.87
CA GLY A 613 7.10 -32.42 5.97
C GLY A 613 7.74 -31.10 5.53
N PHE A 614 7.29 -29.98 6.10
CA PHE A 614 7.90 -28.69 5.84
C PHE A 614 8.02 -27.80 7.08
N LEU A 615 9.01 -26.91 7.04
CA LEU A 615 9.22 -25.84 8.01
C LEU A 615 9.48 -24.54 7.25
N ASN A 616 8.71 -23.51 7.59
CA ASN A 616 8.94 -22.13 7.12
C ASN A 616 9.27 -21.25 8.31
N LEU A 617 10.34 -20.46 8.17
CA LEU A 617 10.71 -19.42 9.10
C LEU A 617 10.81 -18.11 8.33
N SER A 618 10.17 -17.05 8.81
CA SER A 618 10.24 -15.72 8.23
C SER A 618 10.65 -14.73 9.31
N TYR A 619 11.78 -14.07 9.10
CA TYR A 619 12.28 -13.02 9.96
C TYR A 619 12.24 -11.69 9.20
N SER A 620 11.76 -10.62 9.87
CA SER A 620 11.84 -9.26 9.34
C SER A 620 12.18 -8.28 10.44
N GLY A 621 13.13 -7.37 10.15
CA GLY A 621 13.59 -6.35 11.10
C GLY A 621 13.75 -4.98 10.47
N GLN A 622 13.62 -3.95 11.29
CA GLN A 622 13.96 -2.57 10.93
C GLN A 622 14.59 -1.86 12.13
N THR A 623 15.47 -0.89 11.86
CA THR A 623 16.05 -0.03 12.89
C THR A 623 16.18 1.40 12.40
N GLY A 624 16.05 2.35 13.34
CA GLY A 624 16.21 3.78 13.09
C GLY A 624 15.08 4.40 12.27
N GLY A 625 15.22 5.70 12.00
CA GLY A 625 14.23 6.50 11.28
C GLY A 625 13.33 7.35 12.18
N PHE A 626 12.49 8.17 11.59
CA PHE A 626 11.59 9.10 12.30
C PHE A 626 10.15 8.93 11.86
N GLN A 627 9.21 9.24 12.77
CA GLN A 627 7.77 9.16 12.53
C GLN A 627 7.28 10.29 11.61
N GLU A 628 7.76 11.52 11.86
CA GLU A 628 7.35 12.74 11.17
C GLU A 628 8.57 13.63 10.89
N ILE A 629 8.50 14.47 9.84
CA ILE A 629 9.61 15.35 9.42
C ILE A 629 9.99 16.36 10.52
N ASP A 630 9.01 16.89 11.22
CA ASP A 630 9.20 17.96 12.22
C ASP A 630 9.26 17.44 13.66
N SER A 631 9.20 16.13 13.86
CA SER A 631 9.22 15.55 15.20
C SER A 631 10.56 14.89 15.55
N ALA A 632 10.89 14.90 16.84
CA ALA A 632 11.98 14.10 17.39
C ALA A 632 11.55 12.64 17.66
N LEU A 633 10.34 12.24 17.24
CA LEU A 633 9.81 10.91 17.48
C LEU A 633 10.48 9.92 16.53
N GLU A 634 11.27 9.05 17.07
CA GLU A 634 11.90 7.95 16.34
C GLU A 634 10.90 6.84 16.05
N LEU A 635 11.18 6.10 14.97
CA LEU A 635 10.52 4.81 14.70
C LEU A 635 11.07 3.79 15.71
N ASP A 636 10.19 2.97 16.28
CA ASP A 636 10.64 1.86 17.09
C ASP A 636 11.42 0.85 16.26
N ASP A 637 12.51 0.35 16.80
CA ASP A 637 13.19 -0.82 16.27
C ASP A 637 12.28 -2.04 16.44
N ARG A 638 12.34 -2.97 15.49
CA ARG A 638 11.56 -4.21 15.55
C ARG A 638 12.30 -5.38 14.93
N ASP A 639 12.08 -6.56 15.50
CA ASP A 639 12.56 -7.85 15.01
C ASP A 639 11.46 -8.92 15.14
N LEU A 640 10.78 -9.21 14.04
CA LEU A 640 9.66 -10.14 14.01
C LEU A 640 10.12 -11.51 13.47
N LEU A 641 9.72 -12.57 14.16
CA LEU A 641 9.91 -13.94 13.73
C LEU A 641 8.55 -14.63 13.60
N ASP A 642 8.27 -15.16 12.41
CA ASP A 642 7.12 -16.01 12.13
C ASP A 642 7.59 -17.42 11.82
N ALA A 643 6.81 -18.42 12.21
CA ALA A 643 7.11 -19.83 11.98
C ALA A 643 5.87 -20.59 11.52
N ARG A 644 6.05 -21.51 10.60
CA ARG A 644 5.00 -22.43 10.14
C ARG A 644 5.59 -23.82 9.94
N VAL A 645 4.93 -24.84 10.46
CA VAL A 645 5.31 -26.24 10.30
C VAL A 645 4.11 -27.04 9.81
N GLY A 646 4.35 -27.99 8.96
CA GLY A 646 3.24 -28.79 8.44
C GLY A 646 3.69 -30.04 7.68
N VAL A 647 2.69 -30.73 7.17
CA VAL A 647 2.86 -31.93 6.38
C VAL A 647 1.88 -31.93 5.21
N THR A 648 2.35 -32.33 4.05
CA THR A 648 1.54 -32.53 2.84
C THR A 648 1.42 -34.01 2.55
N PHE A 649 0.19 -34.50 2.46
CA PHE A 649 -0.14 -35.86 2.02
C PHE A 649 -0.88 -35.79 0.69
N GLU A 650 -0.31 -36.25 -0.40
CA GLU A 650 -0.92 -36.16 -1.73
C GLU A 650 -1.54 -34.78 -2.02
N ARG A 651 -2.84 -34.63 -1.71
CA ARG A 651 -3.66 -33.44 -2.00
C ARG A 651 -3.98 -32.59 -0.77
N VAL A 652 -3.70 -33.10 0.43
CA VAL A 652 -4.02 -32.42 1.70
C VAL A 652 -2.75 -31.90 2.34
N GLU A 653 -2.75 -30.63 2.72
CA GLU A 653 -1.71 -30.01 3.53
C GLU A 653 -2.31 -29.59 4.88
N LEU A 654 -1.67 -30.03 5.96
CA LEU A 654 -2.00 -29.66 7.33
C LEU A 654 -0.85 -28.86 7.90
N SER A 655 -1.12 -27.72 8.51
CA SER A 655 -0.08 -26.91 9.12
C SER A 655 -0.54 -26.17 10.37
N ALA A 656 0.42 -25.88 11.24
CA ALA A 656 0.29 -24.96 12.35
C ALA A 656 1.28 -23.80 12.13
N TYR A 657 0.90 -22.59 12.56
CA TYR A 657 1.73 -21.43 12.44
C TYR A 657 1.70 -20.56 13.71
N ALA A 658 2.75 -19.77 13.87
CA ALA A 658 2.84 -18.71 14.87
C ALA A 658 3.39 -17.46 14.22
N ASN A 659 2.66 -16.33 14.32
CA ASN A 659 3.13 -15.00 13.94
C ASN A 659 3.65 -14.29 15.18
N ASN A 660 4.71 -13.50 15.02
CA ASN A 660 5.38 -12.81 16.12
C ASN A 660 5.75 -13.77 17.26
N VAL A 661 6.50 -14.84 16.95
CA VAL A 661 6.87 -15.93 17.89
C VAL A 661 7.49 -15.41 19.17
N THR A 662 8.28 -14.34 19.09
CA THR A 662 8.98 -13.72 20.22
C THR A 662 8.09 -12.82 21.07
N ASP A 663 6.84 -12.60 20.66
CA ASP A 663 5.87 -11.70 21.31
C ASP A 663 6.39 -10.26 21.45
N GLU A 664 7.08 -9.80 20.40
CA GLU A 664 7.66 -8.46 20.38
C GLU A 664 6.58 -7.39 20.29
N SER A 665 6.74 -6.34 21.08
CA SER A 665 5.81 -5.22 21.13
C SER A 665 6.52 -3.92 20.84
N TYR A 666 6.13 -3.27 19.77
CA TYR A 666 6.65 -1.99 19.30
C TYR A 666 5.52 -1.02 18.92
N VAL A 667 5.85 0.25 18.82
CA VAL A 667 4.92 1.28 18.35
C VAL A 667 4.90 1.27 16.82
N VAL A 668 3.75 0.91 16.26
CA VAL A 668 3.50 0.92 14.81
C VAL A 668 3.25 2.34 14.30
N PHE A 669 2.52 3.11 15.11
CA PHE A 669 2.11 4.46 14.80
C PHE A 669 1.98 5.30 16.07
N ARG A 670 2.43 6.56 16.00
CA ARG A 670 2.26 7.55 17.06
C ARG A 670 1.92 8.92 16.47
N SER A 671 1.02 9.61 17.14
CA SER A 671 0.71 11.03 16.94
C SER A 671 0.71 11.75 18.28
N ALA A 672 0.38 13.03 18.29
CA ALA A 672 0.28 13.81 19.54
C ALA A 672 -0.72 13.25 20.55
N THR A 673 -1.75 12.54 20.08
CA THR A 673 -2.84 12.04 20.94
C THR A 673 -3.09 10.54 20.81
N GLN A 674 -2.36 9.84 19.97
CA GLN A 674 -2.64 8.43 19.69
C GLN A 674 -1.35 7.62 19.61
N VAL A 675 -1.38 6.42 20.18
CA VAL A 675 -0.32 5.41 20.05
C VAL A 675 -0.95 4.09 19.65
N ARG A 676 -0.48 3.51 18.55
CA ARG A 676 -0.82 2.16 18.14
C ARG A 676 0.35 1.22 18.36
N TYR A 677 0.09 0.13 19.04
CA TYR A 677 1.04 -0.95 19.25
C TYR A 677 0.87 -2.07 18.22
N SER A 678 1.95 -2.82 17.98
CA SER A 678 1.91 -4.06 17.21
C SER A 678 0.97 -5.08 17.82
N ASP A 679 0.41 -5.94 16.97
CA ASP A 679 -0.35 -7.08 17.46
C ASP A 679 0.55 -8.04 18.24
N PRO A 680 0.08 -8.61 19.36
CA PRO A 680 0.79 -9.67 20.09
C PRO A 680 0.96 -10.93 19.24
N ARG A 681 1.68 -11.92 19.79
CA ARG A 681 1.83 -13.24 19.19
C ARG A 681 0.50 -13.91 18.91
N ARG A 682 0.40 -14.56 17.74
CA ARG A 682 -0.79 -15.28 17.27
C ARG A 682 -0.45 -16.69 16.83
N TYR A 683 -1.33 -17.63 17.12
CA TYR A 683 -1.21 -19.02 16.68
C TYR A 683 -2.42 -19.44 15.83
N GLY A 684 -2.21 -20.31 14.90
CA GLY A 684 -3.30 -20.85 14.11
C GLY A 684 -2.97 -22.20 13.46
N VAL A 685 -4.01 -22.77 12.88
CA VAL A 685 -3.94 -24.00 12.11
C VAL A 685 -4.58 -23.81 10.76
N GLN A 686 -4.05 -24.48 9.75
CA GLN A 686 -4.52 -24.37 8.39
C GLN A 686 -4.64 -25.76 7.76
N VAL A 687 -5.71 -25.97 7.03
CA VAL A 687 -5.95 -27.15 6.21
C VAL A 687 -6.15 -26.72 4.77
N ARG A 688 -5.39 -27.29 3.85
CA ARG A 688 -5.51 -27.03 2.42
C ARG A 688 -5.70 -28.31 1.65
N TYR A 689 -6.72 -28.34 0.81
CA TYR A 689 -6.98 -29.43 -0.13
C TYR A 689 -6.83 -28.91 -1.57
N ARG A 690 -6.14 -29.68 -2.41
CA ARG A 690 -5.92 -29.38 -3.84
C ARG A 690 -6.34 -30.57 -4.70
N TRP A 691 -6.93 -30.31 -5.88
CA TRP A 691 -7.27 -31.36 -6.85
C TRP A 691 -6.93 -30.96 -8.28
#